data_f638be3554e5b5883dc35eaef556f316
#
_entry.id   f638be3554e5b5883dc35eaef556f316
#
_cell.length_a   1.000
_cell.length_b   1.000
_cell.length_c   1.000
_cell.angle_alpha   90.00
_cell.angle_beta   90.00
_cell.angle_gamma   90.00
#
_symmetry.space_group_name_H-M   'P 1'
#
loop_
_entity.id
_entity.type
_entity.pdbx_description
1 polymer ?
#
loop_
_entity_poly.entity_id
_entity_poly.type
_entity_poly.pdbx_seq_one_letter_code
_entity_poly.pdbx_strand_id
1 'polypeptide(L)'
;MDFYSEINYNLYITLEETSPENDSKTRHNAEEKIKKLAQENLGNLLIDLASIMSDKELKNEIGQISFKIFQNILIHPRYYENYLYLSSGVKNKIKEKLLKGFDSDEQNIRISAALSIYAICKIELPRNQFLFVFDIFLENFQKKSVNVQTTTIIAINFILKDVKNNDIIISNENLNKIINIYDLVLNRNNEREENIELVLDLLKSIKLNLSVIIKLIIETNKNFYFYNLLIKHLNIKSLELRNLILSIFLDLTKDYYESFEFFNDILFDYTYNIVEYDTVENKIMCIKIWSSLGLSEQNFLLNEKNKNKNCFYFLQKYCKHFTEVCLKYIVTSEYENIDSDNDIDNDNFTVNEKKNFGVWDKNNGSNLSDCCYYLIKLMSQNCDYGFVEKMVNYFYMYKESKDINFRYSAFNIFKAILETKHKNKLFPIICKNLDYIYNLINNSQVPSVLQKLCAKYLRSFSFFFINEIIEDEKIFDQLMTYFMILIKVSPKVIIYISLGSINNLCKGVKYNSDDLNNKLSNYIKNLLEPLLSFGANIFLYDNKINIPMTSFRCISTLAERCPSNCRVPMINTFRIIIEMFHSTLRKKKFKDEKIRLIFQEKIALCLSSFFKSRSVDKKGIELLFQYILKSVRQRNSFYEESLKLLGDIALFIKSDFIQYFSQFKEYLIQGLKCYKKSLLCKECLLFLGNIIQALEKHFNDYIDEYIPIIINIISDNNYELYLKLECLKIISYIFIFCPKEALKSFDIVMQIIGSGIQALHIKLNCELDQETQNYFNKLRDCLLDTLSCIFCVIQEIGKTNEFLPFVKPLVNFINFICDDIQVISTHVIKSCVKLIINFCKCYGKDIRNIINFNLVKILLNKLEENREFIKIQENEKFIDWAKKYINKTLAD
;
A
#
# COMPACT_ATOMS: atom_id res chain seq x y z
N MET A 1 29.42 57.26 -12.70
CA MET A 1 28.50 57.52 -11.58
C MET A 1 27.01 57.28 -11.92
N ASP A 2 26.71 56.67 -13.05
CA ASP A 2 25.30 56.47 -13.51
C ASP A 2 24.75 55.07 -13.44
N PHE A 3 25.42 54.17 -12.69
CA PHE A 3 25.02 52.75 -12.61
C PHE A 3 23.99 52.42 -11.52
N TYR A 4 23.70 53.36 -10.60
CA TYR A 4 22.85 53.06 -9.42
C TYR A 4 21.49 53.78 -9.43
N SER A 5 21.02 54.30 -10.55
CA SER A 5 19.76 55.06 -10.61
C SER A 5 18.47 54.20 -10.54
N GLU A 6 18.56 52.88 -10.73
CA GLU A 6 17.37 52.02 -10.66
C GLU A 6 17.29 51.13 -9.41
N ILE A 7 18.36 51.03 -8.58
CA ILE A 7 18.37 50.13 -7.42
C ILE A 7 18.38 50.97 -6.13
N ASN A 8 17.50 50.61 -5.20
CA ASN A 8 17.47 51.20 -3.87
C ASN A 8 18.71 50.72 -3.07
N TYR A 9 19.77 51.57 -3.07
CA TYR A 9 21.05 51.28 -2.43
C TYR A 9 20.92 50.95 -0.93
N ASN A 10 19.96 51.59 -0.23
CA ASN A 10 19.70 51.31 1.18
C ASN A 10 19.12 49.90 1.36
N LEU A 11 18.28 49.42 0.42
CA LEU A 11 17.77 48.05 0.45
C LEU A 11 18.88 47.03 0.17
N TYR A 12 19.77 47.31 -0.78
CA TYR A 12 20.93 46.47 -1.07
C TYR A 12 21.82 46.25 0.17
N ILE A 13 22.20 47.32 0.88
CA ILE A 13 22.97 47.22 2.14
C ILE A 13 22.19 46.42 3.19
N THR A 14 20.89 46.66 3.30
CA THR A 14 20.06 45.95 4.26
C THR A 14 20.00 44.43 3.92
N LEU A 15 19.98 44.06 2.64
CA LEU A 15 20.05 42.64 2.22
C LEU A 15 21.42 42.03 2.53
N GLU A 16 22.53 42.79 2.33
CA GLU A 16 23.88 42.34 2.70
C GLU A 16 23.99 42.10 4.23
N GLU A 17 23.35 42.94 5.05
CA GLU A 17 23.26 42.79 6.51
C GLU A 17 22.48 41.52 6.93
N THR A 18 21.58 40.94 6.08
CA THR A 18 20.85 39.68 6.36
C THR A 18 21.66 38.42 6.06
N SER A 19 22.86 38.54 5.50
CA SER A 19 23.73 37.41 5.19
C SER A 19 24.04 36.56 6.43
N PRO A 20 24.12 35.20 6.28
CA PRO A 20 24.51 34.31 7.37
C PRO A 20 25.87 34.58 8.02
N GLU A 21 26.73 35.33 7.32
CA GLU A 21 28.05 35.72 7.80
C GLU A 21 28.00 36.81 8.89
N ASN A 22 26.91 37.57 9.00
CA ASN A 22 26.75 38.62 9.99
C ASN A 22 26.24 38.04 11.33
N ASP A 23 26.50 38.78 12.41
CA ASP A 23 26.01 38.40 13.74
C ASP A 23 24.48 38.45 13.83
N SER A 24 23.92 37.71 14.80
CA SER A 24 22.46 37.53 14.92
C SER A 24 21.70 38.84 15.17
N LYS A 25 22.33 39.85 15.79
CA LYS A 25 21.70 41.14 16.10
C LYS A 25 21.61 42.00 14.83
N THR A 26 22.67 42.04 14.03
CA THR A 26 22.69 42.72 12.74
C THR A 26 21.66 42.14 11.79
N ARG A 27 21.61 40.82 11.68
CA ARG A 27 20.59 40.11 10.87
C ARG A 27 19.17 40.46 11.32
N HIS A 28 18.90 40.39 12.62
CA HIS A 28 17.58 40.68 13.15
C HIS A 28 17.14 42.12 12.87
N ASN A 29 18.05 43.10 13.05
CA ASN A 29 17.77 44.49 12.74
C ASN A 29 17.47 44.71 11.25
N ALA A 30 18.19 44.03 10.37
CA ALA A 30 17.99 44.11 8.92
C ALA A 30 16.63 43.50 8.53
N GLU A 31 16.27 42.33 9.10
CA GLU A 31 14.95 41.67 8.89
C GLU A 31 13.80 42.60 9.35
N GLU A 32 13.96 43.31 10.48
CA GLU A 32 12.94 44.26 10.96
C GLU A 32 12.80 45.48 10.03
N LYS A 33 13.91 45.99 9.49
CA LYS A 33 13.87 47.06 8.45
C LYS A 33 13.10 46.59 7.21
N ILE A 34 13.34 45.35 6.73
CA ILE A 34 12.62 44.77 5.56
C ILE A 34 11.13 44.62 5.87
N LYS A 35 10.77 44.13 7.05
CA LYS A 35 9.38 44.03 7.47
C LYS A 35 8.69 45.40 7.49
N LYS A 36 9.38 46.45 7.96
CA LYS A 36 8.87 47.82 7.96
C LYS A 36 8.64 48.33 6.52
N LEU A 37 9.60 48.13 5.62
CA LEU A 37 9.47 48.48 4.21
C LEU A 37 8.28 47.73 3.54
N ALA A 38 8.09 46.48 3.87
CA ALA A 38 6.95 45.68 3.37
C ALA A 38 5.59 46.20 3.87
N GLN A 39 5.55 46.83 5.05
CA GLN A 39 4.35 47.46 5.59
C GLN A 39 4.09 48.85 5.00
N GLU A 40 5.13 49.63 4.73
CA GLU A 40 5.03 51.01 4.21
C GLU A 40 4.70 51.02 2.72
N ASN A 41 5.42 50.25 1.90
CA ASN A 41 5.19 50.18 0.45
C ASN A 41 5.62 48.85 -0.15
N LEU A 42 4.72 47.86 -0.05
CA LEU A 42 4.96 46.51 -0.55
C LEU A 42 5.28 46.49 -2.06
N GLY A 43 4.60 47.29 -2.87
CA GLY A 43 4.78 47.29 -4.32
C GLY A 43 6.18 47.70 -4.75
N ASN A 44 6.71 48.76 -4.18
CA ASN A 44 8.08 49.22 -4.48
C ASN A 44 9.11 48.24 -3.95
N LEU A 45 8.92 47.69 -2.74
CA LEU A 45 9.83 46.69 -2.19
C LEU A 45 9.93 45.43 -3.11
N LEU A 46 8.81 44.95 -3.63
CA LEU A 46 8.82 43.78 -4.52
C LEU A 46 9.46 44.11 -5.87
N ILE A 47 9.27 45.32 -6.42
CA ILE A 47 9.97 45.77 -7.63
C ILE A 47 11.50 45.85 -7.40
N ASP A 48 11.93 46.43 -6.28
CA ASP A 48 13.35 46.55 -5.96
C ASP A 48 14.01 45.21 -5.73
N LEU A 49 13.35 44.30 -4.98
CA LEU A 49 13.81 42.90 -4.79
C LEU A 49 13.92 42.14 -6.12
N ALA A 50 12.94 42.28 -7.01
CA ALA A 50 12.96 41.66 -8.35
C ALA A 50 14.08 42.28 -9.22
N SER A 51 14.37 43.58 -9.07
CA SER A 51 15.46 44.24 -9.80
C SER A 51 16.82 43.74 -9.34
N ILE A 52 17.05 43.70 -8.01
CA ILE A 52 18.30 43.20 -7.40
C ILE A 52 18.56 41.76 -7.81
N MET A 53 17.51 40.91 -7.82
CA MET A 53 17.60 39.50 -8.20
C MET A 53 18.01 39.33 -9.68
N SER A 54 17.62 40.27 -10.54
CA SER A 54 17.81 40.19 -12.00
C SER A 54 19.03 40.92 -12.48
N ASP A 55 19.77 41.60 -11.60
CA ASP A 55 20.92 42.39 -11.98
C ASP A 55 22.18 41.52 -12.09
N LYS A 56 22.82 41.56 -13.26
CA LYS A 56 24.03 40.79 -13.58
C LYS A 56 25.31 41.28 -12.91
N GLU A 57 25.32 42.52 -12.44
CA GLU A 57 26.52 43.16 -11.89
C GLU A 57 26.62 43.02 -10.36
N LEU A 58 25.54 42.50 -9.71
CA LEU A 58 25.49 42.35 -8.26
C LEU A 58 25.98 40.96 -7.79
N LYS A 59 26.41 40.92 -6.52
CA LYS A 59 26.86 39.68 -5.90
C LYS A 59 25.72 38.62 -5.93
N ASN A 60 26.00 37.43 -6.44
CA ASN A 60 25.05 36.32 -6.54
C ASN A 60 24.36 35.95 -5.22
N GLU A 61 25.06 36.08 -4.10
CA GLU A 61 24.53 35.79 -2.75
C GLU A 61 23.38 36.74 -2.39
N ILE A 62 23.51 38.04 -2.74
CA ILE A 62 22.47 39.03 -2.47
C ILE A 62 21.26 38.81 -3.35
N GLY A 63 21.44 38.37 -4.60
CA GLY A 63 20.35 37.92 -5.47
C GLY A 63 19.56 36.77 -4.88
N GLN A 64 20.24 35.79 -4.28
CA GLN A 64 19.60 34.66 -3.61
C GLN A 64 18.89 35.08 -2.31
N ILE A 65 19.45 35.98 -1.53
CA ILE A 65 18.81 36.55 -0.33
C ILE A 65 17.57 37.32 -0.74
N SER A 66 17.66 38.15 -1.76
CA SER A 66 16.53 38.91 -2.32
C SER A 66 15.39 38.00 -2.72
N PHE A 67 15.69 36.84 -3.39
CA PHE A 67 14.71 35.83 -3.74
C PHE A 67 14.01 35.22 -2.52
N LYS A 68 14.78 34.81 -1.51
CA LYS A 68 14.20 34.21 -0.29
C LYS A 68 13.24 35.16 0.41
N ILE A 69 13.62 36.43 0.47
CA ILE A 69 12.81 37.48 1.09
C ILE A 69 11.55 37.74 0.26
N PHE A 70 11.70 37.85 -1.06
CA PHE A 70 10.57 37.98 -1.99
C PHE A 70 9.55 36.87 -1.82
N GLN A 71 10.01 35.63 -1.78
CA GLN A 71 9.16 34.43 -1.60
C GLN A 71 8.48 34.42 -0.22
N ASN A 72 9.25 34.72 0.86
CA ASN A 72 8.71 34.78 2.21
C ASN A 72 7.62 35.84 2.37
N ILE A 73 7.78 37.00 1.73
CA ILE A 73 6.75 38.03 1.70
C ILE A 73 5.48 37.52 1.03
N LEU A 74 5.57 36.89 -0.12
CA LEU A 74 4.40 36.39 -0.85
C LEU A 74 3.67 35.23 -0.14
N ILE A 75 4.39 34.39 0.62
CA ILE A 75 3.81 33.27 1.37
C ILE A 75 3.17 33.75 2.68
N HIS A 76 3.62 34.86 3.27
CA HIS A 76 3.14 35.33 4.56
C HIS A 76 1.69 35.84 4.46
N PRO A 77 0.73 35.36 5.27
CA PRO A 77 -0.69 35.65 5.13
C PRO A 77 -1.01 37.14 5.08
N ARG A 78 -0.33 37.95 5.91
CA ARG A 78 -0.53 39.41 5.99
C ARG A 78 -0.16 40.13 4.70
N TYR A 79 0.95 39.75 4.05
CA TYR A 79 1.44 40.44 2.85
C TYR A 79 0.80 39.85 1.57
N TYR A 80 0.34 38.60 1.62
CA TYR A 80 -0.39 37.99 0.55
C TYR A 80 -1.65 38.79 0.18
N GLU A 81 -2.44 39.18 1.17
CA GLU A 81 -3.62 40.00 0.92
C GLU A 81 -3.25 41.34 0.32
N ASN A 82 -2.21 42.01 0.86
CA ASN A 82 -1.72 43.31 0.35
C ASN A 82 -1.23 43.22 -1.11
N TYR A 83 -0.57 42.10 -1.49
CA TYR A 83 -0.19 41.84 -2.88
C TYR A 83 -1.40 41.80 -3.81
N LEU A 84 -2.51 41.22 -3.40
CA LEU A 84 -3.71 41.15 -4.23
C LEU A 84 -4.28 42.53 -4.58
N TYR A 85 -4.13 43.52 -3.70
CA TYR A 85 -4.60 44.89 -3.89
C TYR A 85 -3.64 45.77 -4.69
N LEU A 86 -2.43 45.31 -5.04
CA LEU A 86 -1.52 46.08 -5.89
C LEU A 86 -2.15 46.29 -7.29
N SER A 87 -1.88 47.51 -7.83
CA SER A 87 -2.34 47.84 -9.19
C SER A 87 -1.71 46.93 -10.25
N SER A 88 -2.44 46.69 -11.34
CA SER A 88 -1.95 45.86 -12.45
C SER A 88 -0.62 46.35 -13.01
N GLY A 89 -0.40 47.68 -13.04
CA GLY A 89 0.86 48.29 -13.48
C GLY A 89 2.03 47.92 -12.62
N VAL A 90 1.87 47.89 -11.28
CA VAL A 90 2.92 47.47 -10.32
C VAL A 90 3.19 45.97 -10.46
N LYS A 91 2.16 45.14 -10.53
CA LYS A 91 2.30 43.67 -10.72
C LYS A 91 3.03 43.35 -12.03
N ASN A 92 2.73 44.07 -13.11
CA ASN A 92 3.41 43.85 -14.39
C ASN A 92 4.87 44.23 -14.35
N LYS A 93 5.23 45.38 -13.70
CA LYS A 93 6.63 45.75 -13.51
C LYS A 93 7.43 44.72 -12.73
N ILE A 94 6.84 44.13 -11.67
CA ILE A 94 7.45 43.04 -10.90
C ILE A 94 7.75 41.86 -11.82
N LYS A 95 6.74 41.40 -12.61
CA LYS A 95 6.87 40.28 -13.54
C LYS A 95 7.92 40.49 -14.61
N GLU A 96 7.94 41.70 -15.21
CA GLU A 96 8.95 42.06 -16.21
C GLU A 96 10.38 42.00 -15.65
N LYS A 97 10.60 42.49 -14.42
CA LYS A 97 11.91 42.44 -13.79
C LYS A 97 12.32 40.98 -13.52
N LEU A 98 11.44 40.17 -12.99
CA LEU A 98 11.69 38.73 -12.75
C LEU A 98 12.00 37.96 -14.05
N LEU A 99 11.29 38.24 -15.14
CA LEU A 99 11.51 37.60 -16.44
C LEU A 99 12.89 37.97 -17.06
N LYS A 100 13.46 39.11 -16.73
CA LYS A 100 14.85 39.44 -17.12
C LYS A 100 15.85 38.47 -16.49
N GLY A 101 15.61 37.99 -15.28
CA GLY A 101 16.45 37.01 -14.58
C GLY A 101 16.51 35.63 -15.27
N PHE A 102 15.58 35.33 -16.20
CA PHE A 102 15.59 34.08 -16.97
C PHE A 102 16.79 33.96 -17.90
N ASP A 103 17.38 35.10 -18.33
CA ASP A 103 18.54 35.14 -19.21
C ASP A 103 19.88 35.35 -18.49
N SER A 104 19.89 35.14 -17.19
CA SER A 104 21.14 35.25 -16.41
C SER A 104 22.13 34.13 -16.77
N ASP A 105 23.40 34.41 -16.76
CA ASP A 105 24.43 33.36 -16.96
C ASP A 105 24.55 32.45 -15.71
N GLU A 106 24.16 32.98 -14.54
CA GLU A 106 24.19 32.26 -13.27
C GLU A 106 22.95 31.37 -13.07
N GLN A 107 23.16 30.07 -12.94
CA GLN A 107 22.09 29.07 -12.78
C GLN A 107 21.21 29.35 -11.55
N ASN A 108 21.80 29.75 -10.42
CA ASN A 108 21.08 30.04 -9.18
C ASN A 108 20.11 31.22 -9.32
N ILE A 109 20.50 32.23 -10.09
CA ILE A 109 19.64 33.39 -10.39
C ILE A 109 18.47 32.96 -11.29
N ARG A 110 18.74 32.13 -12.31
CA ARG A 110 17.69 31.57 -13.19
C ARG A 110 16.66 30.79 -12.41
N ILE A 111 17.11 29.88 -11.52
CA ILE A 111 16.21 29.08 -10.66
C ILE A 111 15.41 29.98 -9.74
N SER A 112 16.04 31.01 -9.16
CA SER A 112 15.38 31.97 -8.27
C SER A 112 14.30 32.78 -8.99
N ALA A 113 14.58 33.23 -10.21
CA ALA A 113 13.61 33.92 -11.04
C ALA A 113 12.41 33.01 -11.44
N ALA A 114 12.68 31.76 -11.82
CA ALA A 114 11.62 30.80 -12.14
C ALA A 114 10.71 30.52 -10.94
N LEU A 115 11.29 30.36 -9.75
CA LEU A 115 10.55 30.13 -8.50
C LEU A 115 9.74 31.36 -8.08
N SER A 116 10.24 32.59 -8.37
CA SER A 116 9.51 33.81 -8.07
C SER A 116 8.31 34.01 -9.00
N ILE A 117 8.46 33.70 -10.29
CA ILE A 117 7.34 33.67 -11.24
C ILE A 117 6.32 32.59 -10.84
N TYR A 118 6.78 31.40 -10.44
CA TYR A 118 5.90 30.35 -9.92
C TYR A 118 5.12 30.81 -8.68
N ALA A 119 5.77 31.48 -7.71
CA ALA A 119 5.10 32.00 -6.51
C ALA A 119 3.98 32.98 -6.87
N ILE A 120 4.19 33.84 -7.89
CA ILE A 120 3.14 34.73 -8.42
C ILE A 120 2.04 33.90 -9.10
N CYS A 121 2.38 32.91 -9.92
CA CYS A 121 1.41 32.03 -10.57
C CYS A 121 0.53 31.30 -9.55
N LYS A 122 1.10 30.83 -8.44
CA LYS A 122 0.34 30.19 -7.35
C LYS A 122 -0.72 31.11 -6.73
N ILE A 123 -0.49 32.40 -6.73
CA ILE A 123 -1.43 33.40 -6.21
C ILE A 123 -2.46 33.80 -7.27
N GLU A 124 -2.01 34.08 -8.50
CA GLU A 124 -2.84 34.73 -9.53
C GLU A 124 -3.62 33.74 -10.42
N LEU A 125 -3.07 32.58 -10.75
CA LEU A 125 -3.74 31.61 -11.64
C LEU A 125 -5.07 31.08 -11.08
N PRO A 126 -5.21 30.73 -9.79
CA PRO A 126 -6.50 30.33 -9.22
C PRO A 126 -7.58 31.41 -9.29
N ARG A 127 -7.19 32.67 -9.55
CA ARG A 127 -8.07 33.84 -9.70
C ARG A 127 -8.29 34.25 -11.14
N ASN A 128 -7.88 33.43 -12.09
CA ASN A 128 -7.91 33.74 -13.52
C ASN A 128 -7.12 35.01 -13.88
N GLN A 129 -6.07 35.32 -13.12
CA GLN A 129 -5.12 36.40 -13.40
C GLN A 129 -3.82 35.82 -13.95
N PHE A 130 -3.02 36.60 -14.68
CA PHE A 130 -1.75 36.21 -15.27
C PHE A 130 -1.82 35.01 -16.24
N LEU A 131 -2.96 34.75 -16.87
CA LEU A 131 -3.11 33.63 -17.81
C LEU A 131 -2.20 33.77 -19.04
N PHE A 132 -1.82 34.95 -19.42
CA PHE A 132 -0.88 35.20 -20.52
C PHE A 132 0.57 34.77 -20.23
N VAL A 133 0.87 34.29 -19.04
CA VAL A 133 2.19 33.71 -18.72
C VAL A 133 2.53 32.54 -19.65
N PHE A 134 1.53 31.75 -20.05
CA PHE A 134 1.73 30.62 -20.98
C PHE A 134 2.04 31.08 -22.41
N ASP A 135 1.58 32.25 -22.80
CA ASP A 135 1.96 32.85 -24.08
C ASP A 135 3.41 33.37 -24.04
N ILE A 136 3.85 34.00 -22.93
CA ILE A 136 5.24 34.37 -22.70
C ILE A 136 6.14 33.13 -22.74
N PHE A 137 5.73 32.05 -22.09
CA PHE A 137 6.49 30.80 -22.10
C PHE A 137 6.65 30.24 -23.52
N LEU A 138 5.60 30.25 -24.33
CA LEU A 138 5.65 29.80 -25.71
C LEU A 138 6.55 30.71 -26.58
N GLU A 139 6.49 32.03 -26.42
CA GLU A 139 7.36 33.00 -27.10
C GLU A 139 8.85 32.81 -26.75
N ASN A 140 9.16 32.43 -25.50
CA ASN A 140 10.52 32.17 -25.06
C ASN A 140 11.19 31.05 -25.88
N PHE A 141 10.43 30.08 -26.39
CA PHE A 141 10.95 28.99 -27.23
C PHE A 141 11.09 29.36 -28.72
N GLN A 142 10.49 30.45 -29.16
CA GLN A 142 10.54 30.89 -30.57
C GLN A 142 11.78 31.78 -30.85
N LYS A 143 12.19 32.62 -29.89
CA LYS A 143 13.13 33.73 -30.19
C LYS A 143 14.20 33.97 -29.09
N LYS A 144 14.29 33.17 -28.04
CA LYS A 144 15.17 33.45 -26.88
C LYS A 144 16.36 32.53 -26.76
N SER A 145 17.32 32.88 -25.93
CA SER A 145 18.50 32.06 -25.60
C SER A 145 18.14 30.73 -24.94
N VAL A 146 19.05 29.75 -24.94
CA VAL A 146 18.89 28.46 -24.27
C VAL A 146 18.67 28.66 -22.77
N ASN A 147 19.34 29.62 -22.13
CA ASN A 147 19.14 29.94 -20.72
C ASN A 147 17.68 30.27 -20.39
N VAL A 148 17.04 31.15 -21.23
CA VAL A 148 15.63 31.51 -21.07
C VAL A 148 14.73 30.31 -21.25
N GLN A 149 15.03 29.44 -22.21
CA GLN A 149 14.23 28.23 -22.49
C GLN A 149 14.31 27.22 -21.35
N THR A 150 15.53 26.92 -20.83
CA THR A 150 15.73 26.04 -19.68
C THR A 150 15.04 26.59 -18.44
N THR A 151 15.16 27.89 -18.19
CA THR A 151 14.49 28.55 -17.05
C THR A 151 12.97 28.46 -17.15
N THR A 152 12.44 28.58 -18.37
CA THR A 152 10.99 28.43 -18.63
C THR A 152 10.53 27.00 -18.32
N ILE A 153 11.31 25.96 -18.67
CA ILE A 153 11.01 24.57 -18.30
C ILE A 153 10.95 24.40 -16.77
N ILE A 154 11.89 25.03 -16.05
CA ILE A 154 11.90 25.00 -14.59
C ILE A 154 10.62 25.61 -14.02
N ALA A 155 10.19 26.80 -14.53
CA ALA A 155 8.96 27.46 -14.08
C ALA A 155 7.72 26.59 -14.38
N ILE A 156 7.62 26.01 -15.57
CA ILE A 156 6.53 25.08 -15.95
C ILE A 156 6.50 23.88 -15.01
N ASN A 157 7.65 23.32 -14.63
CA ASN A 157 7.74 22.19 -13.71
C ASN A 157 7.08 22.46 -12.36
N PHE A 158 7.36 23.62 -11.78
CA PHE A 158 6.77 24.00 -10.51
C PHE A 158 5.27 24.22 -10.61
N ILE A 159 4.80 24.83 -11.70
CA ILE A 159 3.37 25.04 -11.94
C ILE A 159 2.65 23.71 -12.11
N LEU A 160 3.18 22.79 -12.92
CA LEU A 160 2.57 21.46 -13.16
C LEU A 160 2.55 20.58 -11.91
N LYS A 161 3.53 20.76 -11.02
CA LYS A 161 3.54 20.06 -9.71
C LYS A 161 2.34 20.46 -8.85
N ASP A 162 1.99 21.74 -8.81
CA ASP A 162 0.82 22.24 -8.08
C ASP A 162 -0.49 21.88 -8.80
N VAL A 163 -0.49 21.80 -10.13
CA VAL A 163 -1.62 21.24 -10.90
C VAL A 163 -1.86 19.77 -10.53
N LYS A 164 -0.79 18.98 -10.39
CA LYS A 164 -0.86 17.59 -9.95
C LYS A 164 -1.46 17.45 -8.54
N ASN A 165 -1.18 18.40 -7.67
CA ASN A 165 -1.68 18.43 -6.29
C ASN A 165 -3.08 19.09 -6.18
N ASN A 166 -3.67 19.53 -7.28
CA ASN A 166 -4.90 20.32 -7.36
C ASN A 166 -4.86 21.69 -6.67
N ASP A 167 -3.67 22.23 -6.41
CA ASP A 167 -3.48 23.56 -5.83
C ASP A 167 -3.71 24.68 -6.88
N ILE A 168 -3.52 24.36 -8.17
CA ILE A 168 -3.72 25.24 -9.32
C ILE A 168 -4.57 24.52 -10.36
N ILE A 169 -5.61 25.20 -10.86
CA ILE A 169 -6.43 24.71 -11.99
C ILE A 169 -6.01 25.49 -13.23
N ILE A 170 -5.60 24.79 -14.29
CA ILE A 170 -5.25 25.37 -15.59
C ILE A 170 -6.23 24.89 -16.65
N SER A 171 -6.68 25.78 -17.51
CA SER A 171 -7.55 25.42 -18.65
C SER A 171 -6.82 24.50 -19.63
N ASN A 172 -7.58 23.64 -20.34
CA ASN A 172 -7.02 22.78 -21.37
C ASN A 172 -6.32 23.58 -22.49
N GLU A 173 -6.76 24.79 -22.76
CA GLU A 173 -6.11 25.70 -23.75
C GLU A 173 -4.67 26.03 -23.31
N ASN A 174 -4.47 26.43 -22.06
CA ASN A 174 -3.15 26.76 -21.54
C ASN A 174 -2.25 25.54 -21.37
N LEU A 175 -2.82 24.39 -21.00
CA LEU A 175 -2.09 23.11 -21.00
C LEU A 175 -1.65 22.70 -22.41
N ASN A 176 -2.46 22.95 -23.43
CA ASN A 176 -2.08 22.74 -24.82
C ASN A 176 -0.89 23.63 -25.25
N LYS A 177 -0.78 24.87 -24.72
CA LYS A 177 0.41 25.72 -24.97
C LYS A 177 1.69 25.07 -24.41
N ILE A 178 1.61 24.43 -23.24
CA ILE A 178 2.73 23.66 -22.66
C ILE A 178 3.09 22.47 -23.56
N ILE A 179 2.10 21.71 -24.08
CA ILE A 179 2.37 20.63 -25.03
C ILE A 179 3.02 21.13 -26.30
N ASN A 180 2.60 22.28 -26.82
CA ASN A 180 3.23 22.89 -28.00
C ASN A 180 4.70 23.25 -27.72
N ILE A 181 5.04 23.70 -26.51
CA ILE A 181 6.43 23.91 -26.08
C ILE A 181 7.20 22.58 -26.13
N TYR A 182 6.65 21.50 -25.60
CA TYR A 182 7.27 20.19 -25.63
C TYR A 182 7.49 19.70 -27.06
N ASP A 183 6.51 19.88 -27.91
CA ASP A 183 6.60 19.56 -29.34
C ASP A 183 7.70 20.34 -30.04
N LEU A 184 7.79 21.66 -29.83
CA LEU A 184 8.85 22.51 -30.37
C LEU A 184 10.27 22.05 -29.96
N VAL A 185 10.45 21.59 -28.74
CA VAL A 185 11.74 21.12 -28.24
C VAL A 185 12.08 19.73 -28.77
N LEU A 186 11.11 18.80 -28.74
CA LEU A 186 11.30 17.42 -29.20
C LEU A 186 11.49 17.31 -30.74
N ASN A 187 11.04 18.28 -31.51
CA ASN A 187 11.25 18.30 -32.96
C ASN A 187 12.55 18.96 -33.40
N ARG A 188 13.37 19.50 -32.50
CA ARG A 188 14.67 20.10 -32.85
C ARG A 188 15.68 19.08 -33.34
N ASN A 189 16.59 19.53 -34.18
CA ASN A 189 17.70 18.71 -34.64
C ASN A 189 18.74 18.58 -33.51
N ASN A 190 19.03 17.36 -33.05
CA ASN A 190 19.84 17.06 -31.87
C ASN A 190 21.36 16.94 -32.18
N GLU A 191 21.84 17.58 -33.22
CA GLU A 191 23.28 17.56 -33.58
C GLU A 191 24.14 18.47 -32.65
N ARG A 192 23.52 19.41 -31.92
CA ARG A 192 24.20 20.35 -31.03
C ARG A 192 24.02 19.92 -29.57
N GLU A 193 25.09 19.98 -28.77
CA GLU A 193 25.06 19.61 -27.33
C GLU A 193 24.02 20.40 -26.55
N GLU A 194 23.88 21.72 -26.79
CA GLU A 194 22.89 22.59 -26.17
C GLU A 194 21.45 22.11 -26.37
N ASN A 195 21.14 21.55 -27.54
CA ASN A 195 19.82 20.99 -27.80
C ASN A 195 19.60 19.67 -27.03
N ILE A 196 20.64 18.87 -26.84
CA ILE A 196 20.57 17.62 -26.06
C ILE A 196 20.28 17.93 -24.59
N GLU A 197 20.95 18.91 -24.00
CA GLU A 197 20.71 19.35 -22.60
C GLU A 197 19.27 19.85 -22.43
N LEU A 198 18.78 20.69 -23.36
CA LEU A 198 17.42 21.20 -23.30
C LEU A 198 16.38 20.05 -23.40
N VAL A 199 16.62 19.06 -24.26
CA VAL A 199 15.77 17.87 -24.38
C VAL A 199 15.80 17.04 -23.10
N LEU A 200 16.98 16.88 -22.49
CA LEU A 200 17.12 16.19 -21.20
C LEU A 200 16.32 16.86 -20.09
N ASP A 201 16.41 18.18 -19.97
CA ASP A 201 15.67 18.93 -18.96
C ASP A 201 14.15 18.86 -19.20
N LEU A 202 13.73 18.89 -20.46
CA LEU A 202 12.35 18.70 -20.83
C LEU A 202 11.86 17.30 -20.47
N LEU A 203 12.61 16.25 -20.79
CA LEU A 203 12.25 14.86 -20.48
C LEU A 203 12.18 14.64 -18.95
N LYS A 204 13.10 15.25 -18.17
CA LYS A 204 13.03 15.27 -16.70
C LYS A 204 11.71 15.92 -16.23
N SER A 205 11.32 17.04 -16.86
CA SER A 205 10.06 17.72 -16.62
C SER A 205 8.85 16.84 -16.93
N ILE A 206 8.82 16.20 -18.08
CA ILE A 206 7.76 15.26 -18.49
C ILE A 206 7.65 14.13 -17.47
N LYS A 207 8.75 13.53 -17.07
CA LYS A 207 8.76 12.42 -16.11
C LYS A 207 8.19 12.80 -14.75
N LEU A 208 8.56 13.97 -14.23
CA LEU A 208 8.06 14.46 -12.94
C LEU A 208 6.56 14.74 -12.95
N ASN A 209 6.02 15.20 -14.08
CA ASN A 209 4.64 15.63 -14.23
C ASN A 209 3.81 14.72 -15.16
N LEU A 210 4.25 13.46 -15.32
CA LEU A 210 3.72 12.53 -16.32
C LEU A 210 2.20 12.36 -16.24
N SER A 211 1.63 12.26 -15.03
CA SER A 211 0.18 12.07 -14.85
C SER A 211 -0.68 13.23 -15.38
N VAL A 212 -0.19 14.47 -15.25
CA VAL A 212 -0.90 15.65 -15.78
C VAL A 212 -0.77 15.71 -17.30
N ILE A 213 0.44 15.51 -17.81
CA ILE A 213 0.76 15.63 -19.23
C ILE A 213 0.05 14.54 -20.03
N ILE A 214 0.10 13.29 -19.57
CA ILE A 214 -0.46 12.16 -20.31
C ILE A 214 -2.00 12.19 -20.33
N LYS A 215 -2.63 12.63 -19.24
CA LYS A 215 -4.08 12.81 -19.21
C LYS A 215 -4.54 13.74 -20.33
N LEU A 216 -3.88 14.87 -20.49
CA LEU A 216 -4.20 15.84 -21.53
C LEU A 216 -3.88 15.30 -22.95
N ILE A 217 -2.76 14.59 -23.12
CA ILE A 217 -2.37 13.99 -24.39
C ILE A 217 -3.40 12.95 -24.83
N ILE A 218 -3.92 12.14 -23.91
CA ILE A 218 -4.97 11.15 -24.17
C ILE A 218 -6.30 11.86 -24.49
N GLU A 219 -6.71 12.86 -23.72
CA GLU A 219 -7.93 13.64 -23.94
C GLU A 219 -7.94 14.35 -25.31
N THR A 220 -6.77 14.73 -25.81
CA THR A 220 -6.59 15.37 -27.13
C THR A 220 -6.32 14.38 -28.27
N ASN A 221 -6.30 13.07 -28.02
CA ASN A 221 -5.96 12.00 -28.97
C ASN A 221 -4.58 12.19 -29.65
N LYS A 222 -3.62 12.80 -28.94
CA LYS A 222 -2.25 13.04 -29.43
C LYS A 222 -1.22 12.01 -28.94
N ASN A 223 -1.65 10.95 -28.21
CA ASN A 223 -0.76 9.95 -27.60
C ASN A 223 0.15 9.28 -28.64
N PHE A 224 -0.38 8.83 -29.77
CA PHE A 224 0.42 8.21 -30.83
C PHE A 224 1.52 9.14 -31.36
N TYR A 225 1.18 10.38 -31.64
CA TYR A 225 2.14 11.39 -32.11
C TYR A 225 3.24 11.65 -31.05
N PHE A 226 2.84 11.85 -29.81
CA PHE A 226 3.76 12.10 -28.70
C PHE A 226 4.73 10.94 -28.46
N TYR A 227 4.23 9.70 -28.49
CA TYR A 227 5.07 8.51 -28.33
C TYR A 227 6.08 8.37 -29.47
N ASN A 228 5.68 8.67 -30.70
CA ASN A 228 6.59 8.70 -31.84
C ASN A 228 7.71 9.74 -31.69
N LEU A 229 7.39 10.92 -31.13
CA LEU A 229 8.41 11.93 -30.82
C LEU A 229 9.43 11.41 -29.79
N LEU A 230 8.97 10.77 -28.73
CA LEU A 230 9.87 10.17 -27.72
C LEU A 230 10.76 9.09 -28.36
N ILE A 231 10.20 8.19 -29.16
CA ILE A 231 10.96 7.11 -29.82
C ILE A 231 12.04 7.66 -30.78
N LYS A 232 11.75 8.72 -31.50
CA LYS A 232 12.73 9.36 -32.42
C LYS A 232 14.04 9.68 -31.68
N HIS A 233 13.99 10.04 -30.42
CA HIS A 233 15.15 10.35 -29.58
C HIS A 233 15.87 9.12 -29.01
N LEU A 234 15.33 7.90 -29.11
CA LEU A 234 16.03 6.67 -28.72
C LEU A 234 17.22 6.35 -29.67
N ASN A 235 17.21 6.87 -30.90
CA ASN A 235 18.29 6.69 -31.86
C ASN A 235 19.52 7.57 -31.58
N ILE A 236 19.46 8.47 -30.60
CA ILE A 236 20.56 9.38 -30.26
C ILE A 236 21.63 8.64 -29.43
N LYS A 237 22.90 8.97 -29.63
CA LYS A 237 24.05 8.33 -28.95
C LYS A 237 24.07 8.57 -27.43
N SER A 238 23.38 9.58 -26.90
CA SER A 238 23.36 9.89 -25.46
C SER A 238 22.68 8.77 -24.65
N LEU A 239 23.46 8.11 -23.79
CA LEU A 239 22.97 7.05 -22.91
C LEU A 239 21.95 7.58 -21.89
N GLU A 240 22.21 8.75 -21.31
CA GLU A 240 21.31 9.39 -20.32
C GLU A 240 19.93 9.66 -20.93
N LEU A 241 19.88 10.16 -22.16
CA LEU A 241 18.66 10.47 -22.87
C LEU A 241 17.84 9.21 -23.15
N ARG A 242 18.49 8.14 -23.65
CA ARG A 242 17.81 6.84 -23.87
C ARG A 242 17.25 6.25 -22.56
N ASN A 243 18.05 6.24 -21.50
CA ASN A 243 17.62 5.76 -20.18
C ASN A 243 16.40 6.53 -19.67
N LEU A 244 16.38 7.85 -19.83
CA LEU A 244 15.28 8.69 -19.39
C LEU A 244 13.99 8.41 -20.17
N ILE A 245 14.07 8.29 -21.50
CA ILE A 245 12.93 7.95 -22.36
C ILE A 245 12.39 6.56 -22.03
N LEU A 246 13.25 5.55 -21.90
CA LEU A 246 12.84 4.21 -21.51
C LEU A 246 12.17 4.21 -20.13
N SER A 247 12.67 5.03 -19.19
CA SER A 247 12.03 5.18 -17.88
C SER A 247 10.66 5.83 -17.95
N ILE A 248 10.43 6.79 -18.88
CA ILE A 248 9.12 7.38 -19.13
C ILE A 248 8.16 6.31 -19.70
N PHE A 249 8.59 5.52 -20.67
CA PHE A 249 7.78 4.41 -21.21
C PHE A 249 7.46 3.38 -20.13
N LEU A 250 8.40 3.06 -19.23
CA LEU A 250 8.15 2.14 -18.12
C LEU A 250 7.05 2.65 -17.19
N ASP A 251 7.04 3.94 -16.87
CA ASP A 251 6.00 4.54 -16.03
C ASP A 251 4.65 4.61 -16.78
N LEU A 252 4.68 4.94 -18.08
CA LEU A 252 3.46 4.92 -18.93
C LEU A 252 2.82 3.54 -19.03
N THR A 253 3.63 2.49 -19.19
CA THR A 253 3.11 1.11 -19.33
C THR A 253 2.46 0.58 -18.07
N LYS A 254 2.80 1.12 -16.89
CA LYS A 254 2.17 0.74 -15.62
C LYS A 254 0.72 1.24 -15.50
N ASP A 255 0.49 2.51 -15.87
CA ASP A 255 -0.73 3.21 -15.51
C ASP A 255 -1.66 3.45 -16.71
N TYR A 256 -1.15 3.38 -17.95
CA TYR A 256 -1.87 3.81 -19.15
C TYR A 256 -1.86 2.75 -20.26
N TYR A 257 -2.11 1.47 -19.93
CA TYR A 257 -2.10 0.34 -20.87
C TYR A 257 -2.90 0.61 -22.15
N GLU A 258 -4.13 1.10 -22.02
CA GLU A 258 -5.03 1.34 -23.16
C GLU A 258 -4.44 2.33 -24.19
N SER A 259 -3.61 3.27 -23.76
CA SER A 259 -3.00 4.26 -24.65
C SER A 259 -1.99 3.68 -25.64
N PHE A 260 -1.57 2.43 -25.45
CA PHE A 260 -0.61 1.74 -26.30
C PHE A 260 -1.25 0.87 -27.39
N GLU A 261 -2.59 0.82 -27.50
CA GLU A 261 -3.30 -0.04 -28.45
C GLU A 261 -2.74 0.01 -29.87
N PHE A 262 -2.51 1.21 -30.41
CA PHE A 262 -1.95 1.41 -31.76
C PHE A 262 -0.42 1.59 -31.79
N PHE A 263 0.22 1.59 -30.64
CA PHE A 263 1.64 1.90 -30.53
C PHE A 263 2.50 0.70 -30.08
N ASN A 264 1.84 -0.38 -29.63
CA ASN A 264 2.52 -1.53 -29.06
C ASN A 264 3.53 -2.21 -30.02
N ASP A 265 3.25 -2.23 -31.32
CA ASP A 265 4.12 -2.84 -32.32
C ASP A 265 5.39 -2.00 -32.55
N ILE A 266 5.21 -0.69 -32.64
CA ILE A 266 6.35 0.25 -32.81
C ILE A 266 7.23 0.20 -31.54
N LEU A 267 6.64 0.21 -30.37
CA LEU A 267 7.38 0.14 -29.12
C LEU A 267 8.16 -1.19 -29.00
N PHE A 268 7.52 -2.30 -29.42
CA PHE A 268 8.19 -3.61 -29.44
C PHE A 268 9.40 -3.60 -30.36
N ASP A 269 9.27 -3.15 -31.62
CA ASP A 269 10.35 -3.15 -32.62
C ASP A 269 11.57 -2.35 -32.15
N TYR A 270 11.34 -1.15 -31.57
CA TYR A 270 12.44 -0.33 -31.05
C TYR A 270 13.08 -0.93 -29.80
N THR A 271 12.27 -1.41 -28.84
CA THR A 271 12.81 -2.01 -27.63
C THR A 271 13.50 -3.34 -27.90
N TYR A 272 13.06 -4.12 -28.89
CA TYR A 272 13.71 -5.35 -29.31
C TYR A 272 15.10 -5.07 -29.90
N ASN A 273 15.23 -4.06 -30.77
CA ASN A 273 16.52 -3.62 -31.31
C ASN A 273 17.48 -3.17 -30.20
N ILE A 274 17.00 -2.44 -29.17
CA ILE A 274 17.80 -2.03 -28.02
C ILE A 274 18.29 -3.26 -27.24
N VAL A 275 17.44 -4.26 -27.03
CA VAL A 275 17.82 -5.49 -26.31
C VAL A 275 18.88 -6.27 -27.07
N GLU A 276 18.90 -6.25 -28.41
CA GLU A 276 19.92 -6.94 -29.17
C GLU A 276 21.28 -6.20 -29.17
N TYR A 277 21.30 -4.88 -29.27
CA TYR A 277 22.51 -4.13 -29.65
C TYR A 277 22.98 -3.06 -28.65
N ASP A 278 22.24 -2.75 -27.60
CA ASP A 278 22.56 -1.65 -26.68
C ASP A 278 23.21 -2.12 -25.35
N THR A 279 23.44 -1.21 -24.42
CA THR A 279 24.01 -1.44 -23.08
C THR A 279 23.13 -2.34 -22.22
N VAL A 280 23.73 -2.97 -21.19
CA VAL A 280 23.01 -3.86 -20.27
C VAL A 280 21.89 -3.13 -19.53
N GLU A 281 22.13 -1.87 -19.11
CA GLU A 281 21.12 -1.05 -18.44
C GLU A 281 19.89 -0.84 -19.33
N ASN A 282 20.09 -0.49 -20.61
CA ASN A 282 18.99 -0.29 -21.55
C ASN A 282 18.25 -1.59 -21.86
N LYS A 283 18.95 -2.73 -21.96
CA LYS A 283 18.34 -4.06 -22.09
C LYS A 283 17.43 -4.37 -20.92
N ILE A 284 17.92 -4.13 -19.69
CA ILE A 284 17.14 -4.29 -18.47
C ILE A 284 15.85 -3.43 -18.50
N MET A 285 15.97 -2.17 -18.91
CA MET A 285 14.83 -1.27 -19.00
C MET A 285 13.79 -1.75 -20.01
N CYS A 286 14.21 -2.22 -21.17
CA CYS A 286 13.32 -2.77 -22.19
C CYS A 286 12.57 -4.02 -21.70
N ILE A 287 13.26 -4.97 -21.07
CA ILE A 287 12.61 -6.17 -20.51
C ILE A 287 11.64 -5.79 -19.38
N LYS A 288 11.96 -4.75 -18.59
CA LYS A 288 11.03 -4.19 -17.58
C LYS A 288 9.79 -3.57 -18.24
N ILE A 289 9.92 -2.87 -19.37
CA ILE A 289 8.79 -2.33 -20.13
C ILE A 289 7.89 -3.48 -20.62
N TRP A 290 8.45 -4.53 -21.20
CA TRP A 290 7.69 -5.70 -21.65
C TRP A 290 6.96 -6.40 -20.49
N SER A 291 7.65 -6.56 -19.36
CA SER A 291 7.04 -7.13 -18.15
C SER A 291 5.93 -6.25 -17.58
N SER A 292 6.12 -4.93 -17.61
CA SER A 292 5.12 -3.96 -17.16
C SER A 292 3.87 -3.98 -18.03
N LEU A 293 4.03 -4.02 -19.36
CA LEU A 293 2.90 -4.19 -20.29
C LEU A 293 2.15 -5.49 -20.01
N GLY A 294 2.85 -6.61 -19.84
CA GLY A 294 2.25 -7.91 -19.57
C GLY A 294 1.48 -7.94 -18.23
N LEU A 295 2.00 -7.27 -17.20
CA LEU A 295 1.33 -7.14 -15.91
C LEU A 295 0.09 -6.23 -16.00
N SER A 296 0.21 -5.11 -16.70
CA SER A 296 -0.91 -4.19 -16.92
C SER A 296 -2.01 -4.83 -17.76
N GLU A 297 -1.65 -5.63 -18.75
CA GLU A 297 -2.57 -6.48 -19.52
C GLU A 297 -3.32 -7.48 -18.64
N GLN A 298 -2.62 -8.15 -17.74
CA GLN A 298 -3.24 -9.08 -16.79
C GLN A 298 -4.24 -8.37 -15.87
N ASN A 299 -3.85 -7.22 -15.32
CA ASN A 299 -4.73 -6.40 -14.49
C ASN A 299 -5.93 -5.87 -15.29
N PHE A 300 -5.71 -5.49 -16.55
CA PHE A 300 -6.76 -5.03 -17.46
C PHE A 300 -7.79 -6.14 -17.72
N LEU A 301 -7.35 -7.36 -17.98
CA LEU A 301 -8.23 -8.53 -18.20
C LEU A 301 -8.99 -8.96 -16.93
N LEU A 302 -8.41 -8.73 -15.76
CA LEU A 302 -9.05 -9.00 -14.47
C LEU A 302 -10.12 -7.96 -14.12
N ASN A 303 -10.07 -6.77 -14.72
CA ASN A 303 -11.04 -5.70 -14.47
C ASN A 303 -12.28 -5.85 -15.33
N GLU A 304 -13.42 -6.10 -14.69
CA GLU A 304 -14.70 -6.35 -15.37
C GLU A 304 -15.25 -5.19 -16.20
N LYS A 305 -14.88 -3.94 -15.83
CA LYS A 305 -15.24 -2.75 -16.62
C LYS A 305 -14.64 -2.76 -18.03
N ASN A 306 -13.64 -3.58 -18.25
CA ASN A 306 -12.89 -3.68 -19.50
C ASN A 306 -13.35 -4.83 -20.40
N LYS A 307 -14.43 -5.58 -20.05
CA LYS A 307 -14.90 -6.75 -20.83
C LYS A 307 -15.22 -6.47 -22.29
N ASN A 308 -15.65 -5.23 -22.60
CA ASN A 308 -16.00 -4.80 -23.96
C ASN A 308 -14.88 -3.97 -24.62
N LYS A 309 -13.71 -3.87 -23.99
CA LYS A 309 -12.57 -3.13 -24.54
C LYS A 309 -11.55 -4.11 -25.14
N ASN A 310 -10.88 -3.70 -26.19
CA ASN A 310 -9.89 -4.51 -26.87
C ASN A 310 -8.63 -4.69 -26.03
N CYS A 311 -8.26 -5.95 -25.77
CA CYS A 311 -6.95 -6.31 -25.25
C CYS A 311 -6.03 -6.66 -26.44
N PHE A 312 -4.81 -6.15 -26.47
CA PHE A 312 -3.91 -6.41 -27.58
C PHE A 312 -2.94 -7.61 -27.36
N TYR A 313 -3.09 -8.32 -26.24
CA TYR A 313 -2.38 -9.59 -25.93
C TYR A 313 -0.88 -9.54 -26.21
N PHE A 314 -0.19 -8.52 -25.71
CA PHE A 314 1.20 -8.18 -25.98
C PHE A 314 2.17 -9.35 -25.73
N LEU A 315 2.09 -9.99 -24.55
CA LEU A 315 2.98 -11.10 -24.23
C LEU A 315 2.75 -12.31 -25.15
N GLN A 316 1.51 -12.60 -25.51
CA GLN A 316 1.17 -13.72 -26.37
C GLN A 316 1.59 -13.43 -27.82
N LYS A 317 1.37 -12.23 -28.31
CA LYS A 317 1.73 -11.77 -29.67
C LYS A 317 3.23 -11.92 -29.94
N TYR A 318 4.09 -11.52 -29.01
CA TYR A 318 5.54 -11.54 -29.16
C TYR A 318 6.23 -12.69 -28.41
N CYS A 319 5.47 -13.71 -27.98
CA CYS A 319 5.95 -14.82 -27.16
C CYS A 319 7.21 -15.49 -27.70
N LYS A 320 7.33 -15.70 -29.02
CA LYS A 320 8.50 -16.32 -29.64
C LYS A 320 9.77 -15.48 -29.41
N HIS A 321 9.70 -14.18 -29.69
CA HIS A 321 10.85 -13.26 -29.56
C HIS A 321 11.28 -13.11 -28.08
N PHE A 322 10.31 -12.97 -27.17
CA PHE A 322 10.62 -12.91 -25.73
C PHE A 322 11.25 -14.20 -25.24
N THR A 323 10.81 -15.35 -25.75
CA THR A 323 11.44 -16.64 -25.43
C THR A 323 12.90 -16.66 -25.83
N GLU A 324 13.22 -16.27 -27.06
CA GLU A 324 14.58 -16.23 -27.59
C GLU A 324 15.49 -15.31 -26.77
N VAL A 325 15.01 -14.10 -26.46
CA VAL A 325 15.74 -13.12 -25.62
C VAL A 325 15.96 -13.67 -24.20
N CYS A 326 14.93 -14.20 -23.57
CA CYS A 326 15.03 -14.73 -22.20
C CYS A 326 16.03 -15.89 -22.13
N LEU A 327 15.98 -16.83 -23.05
CA LEU A 327 16.90 -17.98 -23.08
C LEU A 327 18.34 -17.55 -23.35
N LYS A 328 18.55 -16.47 -24.11
CA LYS A 328 19.88 -15.89 -24.38
C LYS A 328 20.51 -15.26 -23.14
N TYR A 329 19.72 -14.53 -22.35
CA TYR A 329 20.25 -13.70 -21.26
C TYR A 329 19.99 -14.25 -19.85
N ILE A 330 19.27 -15.37 -19.70
CA ILE A 330 19.04 -15.98 -18.38
C ILE A 330 20.27 -16.69 -17.84
N VAL A 331 21.21 -17.08 -18.71
CA VAL A 331 22.48 -17.70 -18.31
C VAL A 331 23.49 -16.60 -17.99
N THR A 332 23.91 -16.49 -16.75
CA THR A 332 24.90 -15.51 -16.30
C THR A 332 26.09 -16.23 -15.64
N SER A 333 27.28 -15.65 -15.72
CA SER A 333 28.50 -16.11 -15.03
C SER A 333 28.58 -15.64 -13.55
N GLU A 334 27.60 -14.89 -13.04
CA GLU A 334 27.69 -14.21 -11.75
C GLU A 334 27.12 -15.02 -10.59
N TYR A 335 26.79 -16.29 -10.78
CA TYR A 335 26.17 -17.11 -9.71
C TYR A 335 27.07 -17.36 -8.50
N GLU A 336 28.37 -17.20 -8.63
CA GLU A 336 29.32 -17.30 -7.53
C GLU A 336 29.15 -16.16 -6.50
N ASN A 337 28.58 -15.02 -6.92
CA ASN A 337 28.36 -13.83 -6.08
C ASN A 337 26.96 -13.80 -5.42
N ILE A 338 26.08 -14.78 -5.72
CA ILE A 338 24.70 -14.86 -5.18
C ILE A 338 24.66 -15.47 -3.75
N ASP A 339 25.76 -15.47 -3.04
CA ASP A 339 25.75 -15.86 -1.60
C ASP A 339 25.15 -14.78 -0.68
N SER A 340 24.55 -13.74 -1.24
CA SER A 340 23.78 -12.81 -0.44
C SER A 340 22.48 -13.50 0.02
N ASP A 341 22.39 -13.80 1.32
CA ASP A 341 21.17 -14.25 1.99
C ASP A 341 19.99 -13.27 1.86
N ASN A 342 20.14 -12.20 1.04
CA ASN A 342 19.16 -11.15 0.81
C ASN A 342 17.92 -11.61 0.01
N ASP A 343 18.04 -12.70 -0.78
CA ASP A 343 16.93 -13.21 -1.60
C ASP A 343 15.91 -14.07 -0.84
N ILE A 344 16.13 -14.31 0.46
CA ILE A 344 15.27 -15.21 1.23
C ILE A 344 13.98 -14.52 1.66
N ASP A 345 14.01 -13.20 1.89
CA ASP A 345 12.83 -12.44 2.37
C ASP A 345 11.77 -12.18 1.30
N ASN A 346 12.14 -12.16 0.01
CA ASN A 346 11.20 -11.93 -1.09
C ASN A 346 10.25 -13.13 -1.35
N ASP A 347 10.53 -14.29 -0.78
CA ASP A 347 9.67 -15.49 -0.88
C ASP A 347 8.69 -15.64 0.32
N ASN A 348 8.47 -14.60 1.13
CA ASN A 348 7.41 -14.60 2.17
C ASN A 348 6.03 -14.48 1.51
N PHE A 349 5.55 -15.60 0.94
CA PHE A 349 4.19 -15.71 0.43
C PHE A 349 3.18 -15.66 1.59
N THR A 350 2.72 -14.46 1.95
CA THR A 350 1.49 -14.32 2.72
C THR A 350 0.32 -14.12 1.76
N VAL A 351 -0.84 -14.68 2.11
CA VAL A 351 -2.06 -14.61 1.28
C VAL A 351 -2.49 -13.17 0.98
N ASN A 352 -2.03 -12.19 1.78
CA ASN A 352 -2.29 -10.76 1.56
C ASN A 352 -1.38 -10.12 0.50
N GLU A 353 -0.28 -10.76 0.09
CA GLU A 353 0.66 -10.21 -0.88
C GLU A 353 0.25 -10.41 -2.34
N LYS A 354 -0.81 -11.20 -2.61
CA LYS A 354 -1.42 -11.26 -3.94
C LYS A 354 -1.89 -9.90 -4.48
N LYS A 355 -2.04 -8.89 -3.60
CA LYS A 355 -2.44 -7.52 -3.99
C LYS A 355 -1.27 -6.58 -4.29
N ASN A 356 -0.03 -6.91 -3.90
CA ASN A 356 1.14 -6.04 -4.05
C ASN A 356 2.10 -6.45 -5.18
N PHE A 357 1.67 -7.31 -6.11
CA PHE A 357 2.48 -7.74 -7.26
C PHE A 357 2.79 -6.61 -8.29
N GLY A 358 2.32 -5.39 -8.06
CA GLY A 358 2.57 -4.23 -8.94
C GLY A 358 3.76 -3.36 -8.56
N VAL A 359 4.38 -3.59 -7.41
CA VAL A 359 5.54 -2.79 -6.98
C VAL A 359 6.81 -3.54 -7.37
N TRP A 360 7.50 -3.05 -8.38
CA TRP A 360 8.91 -3.36 -8.59
C TRP A 360 9.65 -2.92 -7.33
N ASP A 361 9.84 -3.84 -6.40
CA ASP A 361 10.68 -3.56 -5.25
C ASP A 361 12.07 -3.17 -5.78
N LYS A 362 12.67 -2.13 -5.20
CA LYS A 362 13.98 -1.60 -5.64
C LYS A 362 15.06 -2.68 -5.73
N ASN A 363 14.81 -3.85 -5.16
CA ASN A 363 15.71 -5.01 -5.10
C ASN A 363 15.38 -6.13 -6.11
N ASN A 364 14.19 -6.13 -6.76
CA ASN A 364 13.83 -7.17 -7.74
C ASN A 364 14.21 -6.72 -9.16
N GLY A 365 15.18 -7.36 -9.75
CA GLY A 365 15.65 -7.10 -11.11
C GLY A 365 16.85 -6.15 -11.18
N SER A 366 17.85 -6.39 -10.34
CA SER A 366 19.13 -5.69 -10.37
C SER A 366 19.98 -6.11 -11.57
N ASN A 367 19.75 -7.30 -12.13
CA ASN A 367 20.50 -7.83 -13.27
C ASN A 367 19.58 -8.33 -14.39
N LEU A 368 20.16 -8.59 -15.54
CA LEU A 368 19.47 -9.00 -16.77
C LEU A 368 18.79 -10.37 -16.62
N SER A 369 19.40 -11.30 -15.89
CA SER A 369 18.87 -12.64 -15.65
C SER A 369 17.60 -12.62 -14.83
N ASP A 370 17.55 -11.77 -13.76
CA ASP A 370 16.36 -11.63 -12.91
C ASP A 370 15.19 -11.03 -13.69
N CYS A 371 15.46 -10.06 -14.57
CA CYS A 371 14.43 -9.50 -15.46
C CYS A 371 13.88 -10.57 -16.41
N CYS A 372 14.74 -11.40 -16.99
CA CYS A 372 14.33 -12.53 -17.83
C CYS A 372 13.51 -13.56 -17.05
N TYR A 373 13.94 -13.91 -15.83
CA TYR A 373 13.18 -14.80 -14.94
C TYR A 373 11.77 -14.28 -14.69
N TYR A 374 11.64 -13.00 -14.37
CA TYR A 374 10.34 -12.38 -14.12
C TYR A 374 9.45 -12.35 -15.36
N LEU A 375 10.04 -12.05 -16.54
CA LEU A 375 9.29 -12.10 -17.80
C LEU A 375 8.81 -13.51 -18.14
N ILE A 376 9.65 -14.55 -17.94
CA ILE A 376 9.27 -15.97 -18.12
C ILE A 376 8.10 -16.33 -17.20
N LYS A 377 8.15 -15.87 -15.95
CA LYS A 377 7.07 -16.07 -14.97
C LYS A 377 5.75 -15.46 -15.46
N LEU A 378 5.75 -14.21 -15.94
CA LEU A 378 4.55 -13.57 -16.49
C LEU A 378 4.06 -14.29 -17.76
N MET A 379 4.97 -14.70 -18.64
CA MET A 379 4.62 -15.44 -19.86
C MET A 379 3.99 -16.79 -19.52
N SER A 380 4.43 -17.48 -18.47
CA SER A 380 3.84 -18.77 -18.05
C SER A 380 2.39 -18.64 -17.62
N GLN A 381 1.99 -17.48 -17.11
CA GLN A 381 0.63 -17.17 -16.70
C GLN A 381 -0.27 -16.75 -17.88
N ASN A 382 0.29 -16.07 -18.87
CA ASN A 382 -0.47 -15.44 -19.96
C ASN A 382 -0.43 -16.20 -21.28
N CYS A 383 0.70 -16.84 -21.63
CA CYS A 383 0.87 -17.54 -22.90
C CYS A 383 0.29 -18.96 -22.92
N ASP A 384 0.28 -19.56 -24.10
CA ASP A 384 -0.19 -20.93 -24.33
C ASP A 384 0.75 -21.99 -23.78
N TYR A 385 0.25 -23.22 -23.66
CA TYR A 385 1.04 -24.37 -23.17
C TYR A 385 2.31 -24.62 -23.97
N GLY A 386 2.33 -24.33 -25.26
CA GLY A 386 3.52 -24.46 -26.10
C GLY A 386 4.72 -23.64 -25.60
N PHE A 387 4.51 -22.50 -24.94
CA PHE A 387 5.57 -21.79 -24.25
C PHE A 387 6.12 -22.59 -23.04
N VAL A 388 5.20 -23.09 -22.18
CA VAL A 388 5.59 -23.90 -21.02
C VAL A 388 6.35 -25.15 -21.45
N GLU A 389 5.92 -25.82 -22.52
CA GLU A 389 6.58 -26.98 -23.09
C GLU A 389 8.02 -26.68 -23.55
N LYS A 390 8.26 -25.52 -24.19
CA LYS A 390 9.62 -25.09 -24.57
C LYS A 390 10.50 -24.89 -23.32
N MET A 391 9.96 -24.31 -22.26
CA MET A 391 10.68 -24.12 -21.00
C MET A 391 11.00 -25.47 -20.32
N VAL A 392 10.07 -26.42 -20.35
CA VAL A 392 10.31 -27.79 -19.87
C VAL A 392 11.38 -28.50 -20.70
N ASN A 393 11.36 -28.35 -22.04
CA ASN A 393 12.39 -28.90 -22.91
C ASN A 393 13.77 -28.31 -22.61
N TYR A 394 13.86 -27.01 -22.37
CA TYR A 394 15.11 -26.36 -21.91
C TYR A 394 15.60 -26.97 -20.60
N PHE A 395 14.70 -27.17 -19.60
CA PHE A 395 15.04 -27.83 -18.34
C PHE A 395 15.64 -29.24 -18.60
N TYR A 396 14.99 -30.08 -19.41
CA TYR A 396 15.52 -31.43 -19.72
C TYR A 396 16.86 -31.40 -20.44
N MET A 397 17.09 -30.40 -21.28
CA MET A 397 18.36 -30.26 -22.03
C MET A 397 19.53 -29.94 -21.10
N TYR A 398 19.32 -29.10 -20.09
CA TYR A 398 20.41 -28.53 -19.29
C TYR A 398 20.39 -28.95 -17.80
N LYS A 399 19.41 -29.70 -17.30
CA LYS A 399 19.34 -30.12 -15.88
C LYS A 399 20.57 -30.93 -15.41
N GLU A 400 21.25 -31.61 -16.31
CA GLU A 400 22.45 -32.43 -16.08
C GLU A 400 23.72 -31.81 -16.71
N SER A 401 23.68 -30.56 -17.14
CA SER A 401 24.81 -29.89 -17.73
C SER A 401 26.03 -29.87 -16.77
N LYS A 402 27.23 -30.07 -17.33
CA LYS A 402 28.49 -29.91 -16.59
C LYS A 402 28.75 -28.46 -16.22
N ASP A 403 28.28 -27.51 -17.06
CA ASP A 403 28.33 -26.10 -16.76
C ASP A 403 27.24 -25.74 -15.74
N ILE A 404 27.68 -25.26 -14.59
CA ILE A 404 26.82 -24.88 -13.47
C ILE A 404 25.84 -23.75 -13.83
N ASN A 405 26.25 -22.84 -14.73
CA ASN A 405 25.42 -21.70 -15.12
C ASN A 405 24.21 -22.15 -15.92
N PHE A 406 24.41 -23.04 -16.88
CA PHE A 406 23.29 -23.65 -17.64
C PHE A 406 22.43 -24.52 -16.75
N ARG A 407 23.01 -25.27 -15.82
CA ARG A 407 22.26 -26.10 -14.89
C ARG A 407 21.42 -25.24 -13.94
N TYR A 408 21.99 -24.16 -13.41
CA TYR A 408 21.27 -23.21 -12.56
C TYR A 408 20.13 -22.53 -13.33
N SER A 409 20.37 -22.04 -14.55
CA SER A 409 19.35 -21.41 -15.38
C SER A 409 18.19 -22.36 -15.70
N ALA A 410 18.47 -23.65 -15.92
CA ALA A 410 17.44 -24.67 -16.14
C ALA A 410 16.50 -24.82 -14.93
N PHE A 411 17.04 -24.89 -13.72
CA PHE A 411 16.21 -24.95 -12.50
C PHE A 411 15.49 -23.64 -12.22
N ASN A 412 16.11 -22.51 -12.53
CA ASN A 412 15.47 -21.21 -12.37
C ASN A 412 14.28 -21.04 -13.32
N ILE A 413 14.42 -21.41 -14.58
CA ILE A 413 13.32 -21.47 -15.56
C ILE A 413 12.23 -22.42 -15.10
N PHE A 414 12.60 -23.62 -14.63
CA PHE A 414 11.62 -24.59 -14.16
C PHE A 414 10.83 -24.08 -12.93
N LYS A 415 11.49 -23.30 -12.06
CA LYS A 415 10.81 -22.59 -10.97
C LYS A 415 9.88 -21.48 -11.50
N ALA A 416 10.29 -20.70 -12.50
CA ALA A 416 9.50 -19.61 -13.04
C ALA A 416 8.16 -20.07 -13.63
N ILE A 417 8.11 -21.25 -14.25
CA ILE A 417 6.88 -21.77 -14.86
C ILE A 417 5.91 -22.42 -13.89
N LEU A 418 6.23 -22.52 -12.59
CA LEU A 418 5.31 -23.09 -11.58
C LEU A 418 4.02 -22.28 -11.41
N GLU A 419 4.03 -20.99 -11.77
CA GLU A 419 2.85 -20.14 -11.67
C GLU A 419 1.92 -20.23 -12.89
N THR A 420 2.15 -21.18 -13.75
CA THR A 420 1.37 -21.37 -15.00
C THR A 420 -0.11 -21.60 -14.74
N LYS A 421 -0.94 -21.14 -15.70
CA LYS A 421 -2.36 -21.55 -15.79
C LYS A 421 -2.56 -23.00 -16.23
N HIS A 422 -1.54 -23.67 -16.78
CA HIS A 422 -1.57 -25.03 -17.31
C HIS A 422 -1.12 -26.08 -16.29
N LYS A 423 -1.53 -25.96 -15.04
CA LYS A 423 -1.12 -26.82 -13.92
C LYS A 423 -1.32 -28.30 -14.18
N ASN A 424 -2.46 -28.69 -14.73
CA ASN A 424 -2.81 -30.12 -14.97
C ASN A 424 -1.81 -30.81 -15.92
N LYS A 425 -1.21 -30.07 -16.86
CA LYS A 425 -0.22 -30.61 -17.78
C LYS A 425 1.19 -30.61 -17.18
N LEU A 426 1.50 -29.64 -16.35
CA LEU A 426 2.82 -29.49 -15.73
C LEU A 426 3.00 -30.41 -14.51
N PHE A 427 1.95 -30.65 -13.71
CA PHE A 427 1.99 -31.45 -12.48
C PHE A 427 2.64 -32.83 -12.68
N PRO A 428 2.23 -33.66 -13.66
CA PRO A 428 2.86 -34.97 -13.88
C PRO A 428 4.35 -34.88 -14.24
N ILE A 429 4.76 -33.81 -14.91
CA ILE A 429 6.17 -33.59 -15.30
C ILE A 429 7.00 -33.28 -14.04
N ILE A 430 6.47 -32.45 -13.14
CA ILE A 430 7.13 -32.14 -11.87
C ILE A 430 7.27 -33.41 -11.04
N CYS A 431 6.20 -34.20 -10.89
CA CYS A 431 6.19 -35.44 -10.09
C CYS A 431 7.26 -36.43 -10.52
N LYS A 432 7.48 -36.59 -11.85
CA LYS A 432 8.55 -37.44 -12.38
C LYS A 432 9.97 -37.00 -12.01
N ASN A 433 10.17 -35.73 -11.66
CA ASN A 433 11.49 -35.16 -11.35
C ASN A 433 11.71 -34.93 -9.84
N LEU A 434 10.74 -35.26 -8.97
CA LEU A 434 10.84 -34.98 -7.53
C LEU A 434 12.04 -35.68 -6.86
N ASP A 435 12.23 -36.99 -7.14
CA ASP A 435 13.36 -37.77 -6.58
C ASP A 435 14.70 -37.18 -7.04
N TYR A 436 14.80 -36.80 -8.30
CA TYR A 436 16.01 -36.20 -8.85
C TYR A 436 16.34 -34.87 -8.15
N ILE A 437 15.32 -34.02 -7.97
CA ILE A 437 15.49 -32.71 -7.30
C ILE A 437 15.87 -32.89 -5.83
N TYR A 438 15.21 -33.81 -5.12
CA TYR A 438 15.50 -34.13 -3.74
C TYR A 438 16.94 -34.65 -3.56
N ASN A 439 17.39 -35.58 -4.43
CA ASN A 439 18.75 -36.12 -4.40
C ASN A 439 19.81 -35.03 -4.62
N LEU A 440 19.53 -34.01 -5.43
CA LEU A 440 20.43 -32.87 -5.61
C LEU A 440 20.58 -32.03 -4.32
N ILE A 441 19.51 -31.90 -3.54
CA ILE A 441 19.56 -31.16 -2.25
C ILE A 441 20.43 -31.91 -1.23
N ASN A 442 20.33 -33.23 -1.21
CA ASN A 442 21.05 -34.07 -0.23
C ASN A 442 22.48 -34.42 -0.64
N ASN A 443 22.90 -34.18 -1.87
CA ASN A 443 24.23 -34.52 -2.33
C ASN A 443 25.23 -33.41 -1.99
N SER A 444 26.16 -33.68 -1.09
CA SER A 444 27.20 -32.73 -0.66
C SER A 444 28.18 -32.31 -1.78
N GLN A 445 28.24 -33.04 -2.90
CA GLN A 445 29.06 -32.67 -4.07
C GLN A 445 28.40 -31.64 -4.97
N VAL A 446 27.08 -31.38 -4.76
CA VAL A 446 26.33 -30.37 -5.53
C VAL A 446 26.60 -28.99 -4.91
N PRO A 447 26.91 -27.95 -5.70
CA PRO A 447 27.11 -26.60 -5.20
C PRO A 447 25.94 -26.11 -4.34
N SER A 448 26.25 -25.43 -3.22
CA SER A 448 25.22 -24.96 -2.25
C SER A 448 24.17 -24.05 -2.87
N VAL A 449 24.56 -23.24 -3.85
CA VAL A 449 23.64 -22.37 -4.62
C VAL A 449 22.58 -23.18 -5.34
N LEU A 450 22.94 -24.27 -5.99
CA LEU A 450 21.98 -25.14 -6.67
C LEU A 450 21.12 -25.91 -5.69
N GLN A 451 21.68 -26.38 -4.56
CA GLN A 451 20.91 -27.04 -3.49
C GLN A 451 19.83 -26.07 -2.94
N LYS A 452 20.21 -24.81 -2.67
CA LYS A 452 19.27 -23.76 -2.22
C LYS A 452 18.18 -23.53 -3.26
N LEU A 453 18.52 -23.44 -4.56
CA LEU A 453 17.53 -23.24 -5.64
C LEU A 453 16.57 -24.42 -5.74
N CYS A 454 17.05 -25.66 -5.66
CA CYS A 454 16.23 -26.85 -5.66
C CYS A 454 15.25 -26.88 -4.45
N ALA A 455 15.72 -26.49 -3.26
CA ALA A 455 14.86 -26.36 -2.09
C ALA A 455 13.79 -25.27 -2.27
N LYS A 456 14.17 -24.07 -2.78
CA LYS A 456 13.22 -23.01 -3.15
C LYS A 456 12.21 -23.48 -4.19
N TYR A 457 12.62 -24.28 -5.17
CA TYR A 457 11.73 -24.87 -6.15
C TYR A 457 10.67 -25.77 -5.49
N LEU A 458 11.07 -26.70 -4.60
CA LEU A 458 10.13 -27.56 -3.88
C LEU A 458 9.16 -26.77 -3.00
N ARG A 459 9.62 -25.68 -2.39
CA ARG A 459 8.76 -24.77 -1.62
C ARG A 459 7.73 -24.08 -2.51
N SER A 460 8.15 -23.56 -3.66
CA SER A 460 7.23 -22.94 -4.62
C SER A 460 6.22 -23.96 -5.19
N PHE A 461 6.69 -25.18 -5.49
CA PHE A 461 5.81 -26.27 -5.89
C PHE A 461 4.75 -26.59 -4.82
N SER A 462 5.16 -26.72 -3.56
CA SER A 462 4.25 -26.97 -2.43
C SER A 462 3.24 -25.83 -2.22
N PHE A 463 3.53 -24.61 -2.70
CA PHE A 463 2.63 -23.47 -2.60
C PHE A 463 1.67 -23.40 -3.79
N PHE A 464 2.19 -23.43 -5.02
CA PHE A 464 1.38 -23.20 -6.22
C PHE A 464 0.53 -24.40 -6.61
N PHE A 465 0.94 -25.62 -6.26
CA PHE A 465 0.24 -26.88 -6.58
C PHE A 465 -0.37 -27.55 -5.36
N ILE A 466 -0.69 -26.77 -4.33
CA ILE A 466 -1.16 -27.32 -3.05
C ILE A 466 -2.41 -28.17 -3.19
N ASN A 467 -3.38 -27.79 -4.05
CA ASN A 467 -4.61 -28.56 -4.26
C ASN A 467 -4.31 -29.90 -4.92
N GLU A 468 -3.52 -29.89 -5.98
CA GLU A 468 -3.11 -31.07 -6.74
C GLU A 468 -2.30 -32.04 -5.85
N ILE A 469 -1.39 -31.51 -5.03
CA ILE A 469 -0.61 -32.31 -4.07
C ILE A 469 -1.52 -32.95 -2.99
N ILE A 470 -2.48 -32.20 -2.47
CA ILE A 470 -3.41 -32.75 -1.46
C ILE A 470 -4.31 -33.83 -2.04
N GLU A 471 -4.69 -33.74 -3.30
CA GLU A 471 -5.49 -34.77 -3.97
C GLU A 471 -4.70 -36.06 -4.21
N ASP A 472 -3.38 -35.97 -4.47
CA ASP A 472 -2.48 -37.12 -4.66
C ASP A 472 -1.76 -37.50 -3.34
N GLU A 473 -2.25 -38.53 -2.66
CA GLU A 473 -1.72 -38.99 -1.37
C GLU A 473 -0.25 -39.42 -1.45
N LYS A 474 0.15 -40.05 -2.55
CA LYS A 474 1.55 -40.52 -2.75
C LYS A 474 2.50 -39.34 -2.84
N ILE A 475 2.15 -38.31 -3.59
CA ILE A 475 2.99 -37.12 -3.75
C ILE A 475 3.03 -36.33 -2.44
N PHE A 476 1.91 -36.21 -1.73
CA PHE A 476 1.87 -35.60 -0.41
C PHE A 476 2.81 -36.29 0.58
N ASP A 477 2.73 -37.60 0.69
CA ASP A 477 3.57 -38.42 1.61
C ASP A 477 5.04 -38.36 1.23
N GLN A 478 5.36 -38.38 -0.07
CA GLN A 478 6.71 -38.25 -0.59
C GLN A 478 7.32 -36.91 -0.20
N LEU A 479 6.62 -35.80 -0.43
CA LEU A 479 7.10 -34.47 -0.07
C LEU A 479 7.24 -34.27 1.43
N MET A 480 6.26 -34.72 2.23
CA MET A 480 6.35 -34.66 3.68
C MET A 480 7.57 -35.42 4.19
N THR A 481 7.83 -36.61 3.67
CA THR A 481 9.00 -37.42 4.02
C THR A 481 10.31 -36.69 3.66
N TYR A 482 10.40 -36.12 2.47
CA TYR A 482 11.58 -35.35 2.06
C TYR A 482 11.85 -34.17 2.99
N PHE A 483 10.85 -33.35 3.27
CA PHE A 483 11.05 -32.20 4.14
C PHE A 483 11.36 -32.60 5.58
N MET A 484 10.80 -33.69 6.09
CA MET A 484 11.13 -34.23 7.42
C MET A 484 12.58 -34.71 7.53
N ILE A 485 13.16 -35.23 6.45
CA ILE A 485 14.57 -35.59 6.41
C ILE A 485 15.43 -34.32 6.32
N LEU A 486 15.08 -33.39 5.41
CA LEU A 486 15.83 -32.16 5.20
C LEU A 486 15.93 -31.28 6.46
N ILE A 487 14.89 -31.19 7.28
CA ILE A 487 14.97 -30.41 8.53
C ILE A 487 15.91 -31.03 9.57
N LYS A 488 16.28 -32.30 9.45
CA LYS A 488 17.17 -32.99 10.40
C LYS A 488 18.64 -32.90 10.05
N VAL A 489 18.99 -32.89 8.77
CA VAL A 489 20.37 -33.08 8.28
C VAL A 489 20.95 -31.94 7.45
N SER A 490 20.14 -30.95 7.07
CA SER A 490 20.54 -29.94 6.11
C SER A 490 21.12 -28.66 6.75
N PRO A 491 21.78 -27.78 5.97
CA PRO A 491 22.18 -26.44 6.40
C PRO A 491 20.97 -25.56 6.80
N LYS A 492 21.23 -24.54 7.65
CA LYS A 492 20.18 -23.63 8.20
C LYS A 492 19.22 -23.08 7.15
N VAL A 493 19.72 -22.65 6.00
CA VAL A 493 18.90 -22.10 4.90
C VAL A 493 17.91 -23.13 4.38
N ILE A 494 18.36 -24.36 4.14
CA ILE A 494 17.51 -25.45 3.63
C ILE A 494 16.50 -25.86 4.69
N ILE A 495 16.88 -25.91 6.00
CA ILE A 495 15.94 -26.13 7.11
C ILE A 495 14.84 -25.08 7.08
N TYR A 496 15.18 -23.80 6.98
CA TYR A 496 14.22 -22.70 6.94
C TYR A 496 13.24 -22.84 5.75
N ILE A 497 13.76 -23.13 4.55
CA ILE A 497 12.95 -23.33 3.34
C ILE A 497 12.02 -24.54 3.51
N SER A 498 12.53 -25.65 4.05
CA SER A 498 11.78 -26.89 4.28
C SER A 498 10.67 -26.71 5.31
N LEU A 499 10.91 -25.96 6.38
CA LEU A 499 9.87 -25.60 7.36
C LEU A 499 8.76 -24.77 6.71
N GLY A 500 9.11 -23.83 5.83
CA GLY A 500 8.13 -23.09 5.04
C GLY A 500 7.27 -23.98 4.12
N SER A 501 7.90 -25.01 3.54
CA SER A 501 7.22 -26.00 2.69
C SER A 501 6.26 -26.88 3.50
N ILE A 502 6.70 -27.39 4.66
CA ILE A 502 5.84 -28.13 5.59
C ILE A 502 4.62 -27.30 5.98
N ASN A 503 4.86 -26.02 6.33
CA ASN A 503 3.76 -25.11 6.67
C ASN A 503 2.75 -24.93 5.54
N ASN A 504 3.22 -24.83 4.29
CA ASN A 504 2.33 -24.74 3.12
C ASN A 504 1.50 -26.01 2.94
N LEU A 505 2.13 -27.18 3.02
CA LEU A 505 1.44 -28.47 2.92
C LEU A 505 0.38 -28.63 4.03
N CYS A 506 0.75 -28.29 5.28
CA CYS A 506 -0.18 -28.36 6.41
C CYS A 506 -1.40 -27.42 6.21
N LYS A 507 -1.19 -26.21 5.69
CA LYS A 507 -2.28 -25.25 5.41
C LYS A 507 -3.26 -25.76 4.37
N GLY A 508 -2.80 -26.50 3.40
CA GLY A 508 -3.64 -27.06 2.33
C GLY A 508 -4.60 -28.15 2.80
N VAL A 509 -4.26 -28.87 3.87
CA VAL A 509 -5.12 -29.96 4.37
C VAL A 509 -6.43 -29.39 4.90
N LYS A 510 -7.55 -29.85 4.34
CA LYS A 510 -8.89 -29.50 4.82
C LYS A 510 -9.06 -29.99 6.25
N TYR A 511 -9.67 -29.17 7.07
CA TYR A 511 -9.90 -29.45 8.48
C TYR A 511 -11.39 -29.36 8.78
N ASN A 512 -11.88 -30.43 9.45
CA ASN A 512 -13.16 -30.44 10.11
C ASN A 512 -12.91 -30.86 11.57
N SER A 513 -13.45 -30.09 12.54
CA SER A 513 -13.21 -30.30 13.98
C SER A 513 -13.55 -31.70 14.48
N ASP A 514 -14.42 -32.38 13.75
CA ASP A 514 -14.99 -33.70 14.12
C ASP A 514 -14.26 -34.88 13.44
N ASP A 515 -13.31 -34.59 12.56
CA ASP A 515 -12.55 -35.65 11.89
C ASP A 515 -11.65 -36.39 12.88
N LEU A 516 -11.79 -37.71 12.96
CA LEU A 516 -10.92 -38.55 13.77
C LEU A 516 -9.48 -38.51 13.26
N ASN A 517 -9.31 -38.62 11.96
CA ASN A 517 -8.03 -38.66 11.25
C ASN A 517 -8.05 -37.71 10.06
N ASN A 518 -6.89 -37.13 9.76
CA ASN A 518 -6.63 -36.44 8.49
C ASN A 518 -5.23 -36.82 7.99
N LYS A 519 -4.85 -36.28 6.83
CA LYS A 519 -3.53 -36.56 6.22
C LYS A 519 -2.32 -36.19 7.10
N LEU A 520 -2.50 -35.32 8.10
CA LEU A 520 -1.43 -34.95 9.04
C LEU A 520 -1.26 -35.93 10.20
N SER A 521 -2.22 -36.83 10.44
CA SER A 521 -2.22 -37.75 11.61
C SER A 521 -0.91 -38.53 11.75
N ASN A 522 -0.33 -38.97 10.65
CA ASN A 522 0.91 -39.78 10.64
C ASN A 522 2.17 -38.93 10.90
N TYR A 523 2.11 -37.62 10.71
CA TYR A 523 3.29 -36.74 10.73
C TYR A 523 3.39 -35.89 11.99
N ILE A 524 2.25 -35.55 12.64
CA ILE A 524 2.19 -34.61 13.75
C ILE A 524 3.18 -35.00 14.86
N LYS A 525 3.16 -36.24 15.33
CA LYS A 525 4.04 -36.70 16.41
C LYS A 525 5.52 -36.51 16.09
N ASN A 526 5.91 -36.83 14.85
CA ASN A 526 7.31 -36.81 14.42
C ASN A 526 7.80 -35.41 14.08
N LEU A 527 6.88 -34.46 13.82
CA LEU A 527 7.19 -33.07 13.57
C LEU A 527 7.31 -32.21 14.84
N LEU A 528 6.53 -32.51 15.88
CA LEU A 528 6.45 -31.65 17.07
C LEU A 528 7.78 -31.54 17.79
N GLU A 529 8.53 -32.62 17.96
CA GLU A 529 9.82 -32.60 18.69
C GLU A 529 10.87 -31.71 17.98
N PRO A 530 11.17 -31.88 16.66
CA PRO A 530 12.10 -31.00 15.97
C PRO A 530 11.64 -29.53 15.97
N LEU A 531 10.34 -29.28 15.76
CA LEU A 531 9.79 -27.93 15.75
C LEU A 531 9.94 -27.23 17.10
N LEU A 532 9.67 -27.91 18.22
CA LEU A 532 9.87 -27.39 19.57
C LEU A 532 11.34 -27.10 19.83
N SER A 533 12.26 -28.01 19.43
CA SER A 533 13.70 -27.83 19.55
C SER A 533 14.17 -26.57 18.78
N PHE A 534 13.73 -26.38 17.54
CA PHE A 534 14.05 -25.19 16.76
C PHE A 534 13.44 -23.92 17.37
N GLY A 535 12.20 -23.98 17.82
CA GLY A 535 11.50 -22.85 18.46
C GLY A 535 12.18 -22.40 19.76
N ALA A 536 12.73 -23.33 20.54
CA ALA A 536 13.44 -23.05 21.80
C ALA A 536 14.84 -22.48 21.61
N ASN A 537 15.44 -22.66 20.43
CA ASN A 537 16.84 -22.32 20.17
C ASN A 537 17.01 -20.88 19.67
N ILE A 538 17.23 -19.95 20.60
CA ILE A 538 17.44 -18.51 20.32
C ILE A 538 18.66 -18.27 19.43
N PHE A 539 19.69 -19.14 19.46
CA PHE A 539 20.90 -19.00 18.64
C PHE A 539 20.67 -19.26 17.14
N LEU A 540 19.49 -19.82 16.78
CA LEU A 540 19.06 -19.97 15.40
C LEU A 540 18.26 -18.75 14.90
N TYR A 541 18.05 -17.74 15.74
CA TYR A 541 17.44 -16.50 15.34
C TYR A 541 18.42 -15.68 14.51
N ASP A 542 17.99 -15.34 13.30
CA ASP A 542 18.64 -14.41 12.41
C ASP A 542 17.55 -13.53 11.77
N ASN A 543 17.86 -12.27 11.48
CA ASN A 543 16.89 -11.37 10.84
C ASN A 543 16.47 -11.87 9.46
N LYS A 544 17.33 -12.62 8.76
CA LYS A 544 17.10 -13.14 7.41
C LYS A 544 16.59 -14.59 7.39
N ILE A 545 17.16 -15.46 8.23
CA ILE A 545 16.87 -16.91 8.29
C ILE A 545 16.27 -17.23 9.66
N ASN A 546 14.98 -16.95 9.80
CA ASN A 546 14.34 -17.04 11.11
C ASN A 546 13.70 -18.42 11.36
N ILE A 547 14.54 -19.40 11.66
CA ILE A 547 14.11 -20.79 11.94
C ILE A 547 13.14 -20.86 13.13
N PRO A 548 13.40 -20.24 14.30
CA PRO A 548 12.48 -20.33 15.45
C PRO A 548 11.07 -19.83 15.12
N MET A 549 10.98 -18.67 14.46
CA MET A 549 9.67 -18.08 14.14
C MET A 549 8.90 -18.92 13.11
N THR A 550 9.60 -19.52 12.14
CA THR A 550 9.00 -20.42 11.17
C THR A 550 8.52 -21.69 11.83
N SER A 551 9.25 -22.20 12.83
CA SER A 551 8.84 -23.36 13.62
C SER A 551 7.57 -23.09 14.42
N PHE A 552 7.46 -21.92 15.09
CA PHE A 552 6.21 -21.53 15.78
C PHE A 552 5.04 -21.40 14.78
N ARG A 553 5.28 -20.88 13.57
CA ARG A 553 4.25 -20.82 12.51
C ARG A 553 3.80 -22.22 12.09
N CYS A 554 4.73 -23.17 11.95
CA CYS A 554 4.38 -24.58 11.65
C CYS A 554 3.55 -25.19 12.79
N ILE A 555 3.96 -25.00 14.05
CA ILE A 555 3.21 -25.50 15.21
C ILE A 555 1.80 -24.89 15.26
N SER A 556 1.67 -23.61 15.00
CA SER A 556 0.36 -22.92 14.91
C SER A 556 -0.55 -23.59 13.87
N THR A 557 -0.02 -23.83 12.66
CA THR A 557 -0.77 -24.45 11.59
C THR A 557 -1.14 -25.89 11.91
N LEU A 558 -0.22 -26.66 12.53
CA LEU A 558 -0.51 -28.01 12.99
C LEU A 558 -1.58 -28.02 14.08
N ALA A 559 -1.54 -27.07 15.01
CA ALA A 559 -2.56 -26.91 16.04
C ALA A 559 -3.93 -26.63 15.39
N GLU A 560 -4.04 -25.67 14.48
CA GLU A 560 -5.28 -25.31 13.80
C GLU A 560 -5.88 -26.44 12.94
N ARG A 561 -5.05 -27.40 12.49
CA ARG A 561 -5.44 -28.53 11.63
C ARG A 561 -5.38 -29.88 12.35
N CYS A 562 -5.30 -29.87 13.68
CA CYS A 562 -5.10 -31.07 14.49
C CYS A 562 -6.34 -31.99 14.48
N PRO A 563 -6.26 -33.24 13.97
CA PRO A 563 -7.33 -34.21 14.08
C PRO A 563 -7.49 -34.73 15.53
N SER A 564 -8.63 -35.27 15.84
CA SER A 564 -8.99 -35.69 17.20
C SER A 564 -8.04 -36.73 17.82
N ASN A 565 -7.49 -37.64 17.01
CA ASN A 565 -6.52 -38.67 17.46
C ASN A 565 -5.14 -38.06 17.86
N CYS A 566 -4.82 -36.83 17.46
CA CYS A 566 -3.56 -36.15 17.76
C CYS A 566 -3.69 -35.08 18.86
N ARG A 567 -4.84 -34.91 19.50
CA ARG A 567 -5.07 -33.94 20.56
C ARG A 567 -4.13 -34.10 21.77
N VAL A 568 -3.86 -35.30 22.20
CA VAL A 568 -3.00 -35.53 23.38
C VAL A 568 -1.56 -35.04 23.18
N PRO A 569 -0.84 -35.39 22.09
CA PRO A 569 0.45 -34.80 21.78
C PRO A 569 0.40 -33.29 21.68
N MET A 570 -0.69 -32.74 21.10
CA MET A 570 -0.85 -31.30 20.90
C MET A 570 -1.07 -30.56 22.23
N ILE A 571 -1.85 -31.08 23.17
CA ILE A 571 -2.00 -30.54 24.53
C ILE A 571 -0.66 -30.53 25.27
N ASN A 572 0.15 -31.58 25.13
CA ASN A 572 1.50 -31.58 25.73
C ASN A 572 2.39 -30.48 25.12
N THR A 573 2.30 -30.32 23.81
CA THR A 573 2.99 -29.21 23.11
C THR A 573 2.51 -27.84 23.61
N PHE A 574 1.21 -27.64 23.80
CA PHE A 574 0.64 -26.42 24.37
C PHE A 574 1.29 -26.06 25.70
N ARG A 575 1.42 -27.02 26.61
CA ARG A 575 2.07 -26.83 27.92
C ARG A 575 3.54 -26.44 27.79
N ILE A 576 4.29 -27.06 26.88
CA ILE A 576 5.71 -26.72 26.62
C ILE A 576 5.82 -25.27 26.12
N ILE A 577 4.93 -24.87 25.24
CA ILE A 577 4.92 -23.49 24.66
C ILE A 577 4.54 -22.48 25.75
N ILE A 578 3.66 -22.80 26.72
CA ILE A 578 3.38 -21.95 27.88
C ILE A 578 4.66 -21.70 28.69
N GLU A 579 5.46 -22.72 28.91
CA GLU A 579 6.74 -22.55 29.62
C GLU A 579 7.74 -21.70 28.83
N MET A 580 7.75 -21.85 27.49
CA MET A 580 8.54 -20.97 26.62
C MET A 580 8.05 -19.52 26.73
N PHE A 581 6.74 -19.28 26.70
CA PHE A 581 6.15 -17.94 26.88
C PHE A 581 6.54 -17.34 28.22
N HIS A 582 6.39 -18.09 29.31
CA HIS A 582 6.83 -17.68 30.64
C HIS A 582 8.33 -17.30 30.69
N SER A 583 9.16 -18.00 29.93
CA SER A 583 10.60 -17.68 29.86
C SER A 583 10.85 -16.30 29.23
N THR A 584 10.01 -15.87 28.28
CA THR A 584 10.10 -14.55 27.66
C THR A 584 9.63 -13.41 28.57
N LEU A 585 8.78 -13.72 29.55
CA LEU A 585 8.36 -12.73 30.55
C LEU A 585 9.49 -12.42 31.57
N ARG A 586 10.52 -13.26 31.66
CA ARG A 586 11.70 -13.07 32.53
C ARG A 586 12.85 -12.44 31.75
N LYS A 587 13.26 -11.21 32.09
CA LYS A 587 14.34 -10.47 31.41
C LYS A 587 15.70 -11.19 31.35
N LYS A 588 15.97 -12.18 32.24
CA LYS A 588 17.30 -12.77 32.44
C LYS A 588 17.81 -13.65 31.29
N LYS A 589 16.95 -14.17 30.39
CA LYS A 589 17.36 -15.13 29.33
C LYS A 589 17.73 -14.49 27.99
N PHE A 590 17.33 -13.26 27.76
CA PHE A 590 17.54 -12.57 26.48
C PHE A 590 18.52 -11.41 26.69
N LYS A 591 19.57 -11.38 25.89
CA LYS A 591 20.54 -10.26 25.87
C LYS A 591 19.95 -9.02 25.18
N ASP A 592 19.08 -9.21 24.16
CA ASP A 592 18.45 -8.18 23.37
C ASP A 592 16.94 -8.14 23.66
N GLU A 593 16.46 -6.97 24.07
CA GLU A 593 15.04 -6.71 24.38
C GLU A 593 14.15 -6.81 23.12
N LYS A 594 14.64 -6.39 21.95
CA LYS A 594 13.87 -6.48 20.69
C LYS A 594 13.62 -7.93 20.31
N ILE A 595 14.66 -8.77 20.39
CA ILE A 595 14.55 -10.21 20.10
C ILE A 595 13.57 -10.86 21.08
N ARG A 596 13.65 -10.51 22.36
CA ARG A 596 12.73 -11.00 23.40
C ARG A 596 11.27 -10.69 23.04
N LEU A 597 10.97 -9.45 22.63
CA LEU A 597 9.62 -9.03 22.28
C LEU A 597 9.10 -9.76 21.03
N ILE A 598 9.95 -9.97 20.01
CA ILE A 598 9.60 -10.75 18.82
C ILE A 598 9.25 -12.21 19.21
N PHE A 599 10.06 -12.84 20.05
CA PHE A 599 9.78 -14.19 20.54
C PHE A 599 8.47 -14.23 21.33
N GLN A 600 8.24 -13.28 22.21
CA GLN A 600 7.02 -13.17 23.00
C GLN A 600 5.78 -13.06 22.11
N GLU A 601 5.81 -12.19 21.11
CA GLU A 601 4.72 -12.03 20.13
C GLU A 601 4.44 -13.33 19.37
N LYS A 602 5.45 -13.97 18.82
CA LYS A 602 5.26 -15.18 18.00
C LYS A 602 4.81 -16.39 18.82
N ILE A 603 5.31 -16.54 20.05
CA ILE A 603 4.85 -17.57 20.96
C ILE A 603 3.39 -17.30 21.38
N ALA A 604 3.02 -16.06 21.65
CA ALA A 604 1.65 -15.69 21.97
C ALA A 604 0.68 -16.02 20.80
N LEU A 605 1.06 -15.67 19.56
CA LEU A 605 0.29 -16.04 18.37
C LEU A 605 0.17 -17.56 18.20
N CYS A 606 1.24 -18.29 18.51
CA CYS A 606 1.19 -19.73 18.49
C CYS A 606 0.23 -20.30 19.53
N LEU A 607 0.25 -19.79 20.77
CA LEU A 607 -0.70 -20.19 21.83
C LEU A 607 -2.16 -19.89 21.44
N SER A 608 -2.41 -18.77 20.77
CA SER A 608 -3.73 -18.38 20.25
C SER A 608 -4.32 -19.47 19.32
N SER A 609 -3.50 -20.09 18.47
CA SER A 609 -3.94 -21.14 17.55
C SER A 609 -4.46 -22.41 18.26
N PHE A 610 -3.96 -22.71 19.47
CA PHE A 610 -4.44 -23.85 20.25
C PHE A 610 -5.86 -23.63 20.81
N PHE A 611 -6.22 -22.40 21.15
CA PHE A 611 -7.58 -22.05 21.57
C PHE A 611 -8.57 -22.21 20.42
N LYS A 612 -8.23 -21.77 19.22
CA LYS A 612 -9.07 -21.92 18.03
C LYS A 612 -9.37 -23.38 17.70
N SER A 613 -8.38 -24.25 17.87
CA SER A 613 -8.48 -25.70 17.58
C SER A 613 -9.00 -26.54 18.75
N ARG A 614 -9.30 -25.93 19.88
CA ARG A 614 -9.66 -26.62 21.12
C ARG A 614 -8.63 -27.67 21.59
N SER A 615 -7.34 -27.45 21.23
CA SER A 615 -6.23 -28.33 21.64
C SER A 615 -5.57 -27.82 22.94
N VAL A 616 -6.39 -27.49 23.94
CA VAL A 616 -6.01 -26.95 25.24
C VAL A 616 -6.64 -27.76 26.37
N ASP A 617 -6.03 -27.69 27.55
CA ASP A 617 -6.57 -28.28 28.74
C ASP A 617 -6.69 -27.26 29.89
N LYS A 618 -7.57 -27.53 30.85
CA LYS A 618 -7.86 -26.62 31.98
C LYS A 618 -6.58 -26.29 32.76
N LYS A 619 -5.72 -27.26 33.06
CA LYS A 619 -4.46 -27.04 33.78
C LYS A 619 -3.50 -26.11 33.06
N GLY A 620 -3.39 -26.23 31.73
CA GLY A 620 -2.56 -25.33 30.90
C GLY A 620 -3.14 -23.92 30.90
N ILE A 621 -4.45 -23.76 30.80
CA ILE A 621 -5.10 -22.45 30.85
C ILE A 621 -4.85 -21.76 32.19
N GLU A 622 -5.01 -22.48 33.32
CA GLU A 622 -4.75 -21.95 34.66
C GLU A 622 -3.30 -21.51 34.82
N LEU A 623 -2.35 -22.30 34.32
CA LEU A 623 -0.92 -22.00 34.36
C LEU A 623 -0.59 -20.75 33.55
N LEU A 624 -1.10 -20.65 32.32
CA LEU A 624 -0.91 -19.49 31.44
C LEU A 624 -1.47 -18.22 32.10
N PHE A 625 -2.67 -18.32 32.67
CA PHE A 625 -3.31 -17.24 33.37
C PHE A 625 -2.48 -16.72 34.55
N GLN A 626 -1.95 -17.63 35.38
CA GLN A 626 -1.07 -17.30 36.53
C GLN A 626 0.20 -16.57 36.07
N TYR A 627 0.81 -16.99 34.97
CA TYR A 627 2.01 -16.35 34.41
C TYR A 627 1.72 -14.94 33.90
N ILE A 628 0.61 -14.75 33.20
CA ILE A 628 0.18 -13.43 32.74
C ILE A 628 -0.09 -12.51 33.92
N LEU A 629 -0.88 -12.97 34.91
CA LEU A 629 -1.22 -12.19 36.11
C LEU A 629 0.02 -11.77 36.88
N LYS A 630 0.96 -12.68 37.10
CA LYS A 630 2.23 -12.39 37.77
C LYS A 630 3.02 -11.31 37.01
N SER A 631 3.07 -11.38 35.70
CA SER A 631 3.75 -10.39 34.85
C SER A 631 3.10 -9.02 34.93
N VAL A 632 1.77 -8.95 34.87
CA VAL A 632 0.99 -7.71 34.98
C VAL A 632 1.20 -7.05 36.34
N ARG A 633 1.13 -7.81 37.43
CA ARG A 633 1.36 -7.31 38.81
C ARG A 633 2.77 -6.76 38.99
N GLN A 634 3.81 -7.44 38.43
CA GLN A 634 5.19 -6.97 38.52
C GLN A 634 5.47 -5.66 37.79
N ARG A 635 4.73 -5.36 36.75
CA ARG A 635 4.92 -4.18 35.91
C ARG A 635 3.89 -3.08 36.14
N ASN A 636 2.82 -3.38 36.85
CA ASN A 636 1.64 -2.52 36.95
C ASN A 636 1.06 -2.11 35.58
N SER A 637 1.22 -2.97 34.56
CA SER A 637 0.77 -2.74 33.18
C SER A 637 0.69 -4.05 32.39
N PHE A 638 -0.15 -4.10 31.37
CA PHE A 638 -0.18 -5.20 30.42
C PHE A 638 0.97 -5.15 29.41
N TYR A 639 1.31 -6.34 28.88
CA TYR A 639 1.88 -6.47 27.55
C TYR A 639 0.76 -6.64 26.53
N GLU A 640 0.95 -6.12 25.33
CA GLU A 640 -0.04 -6.17 24.25
C GLU A 640 -0.40 -7.63 23.89
N GLU A 641 0.61 -8.50 23.83
CA GLU A 641 0.43 -9.93 23.54
C GLU A 641 -0.35 -10.67 24.66
N SER A 642 -0.17 -10.23 25.90
CA SER A 642 -0.94 -10.79 27.02
C SER A 642 -2.43 -10.49 26.93
N LEU A 643 -2.79 -9.30 26.43
CA LEU A 643 -4.18 -8.91 26.22
C LEU A 643 -4.84 -9.77 25.13
N LYS A 644 -4.12 -10.05 24.03
CA LYS A 644 -4.59 -10.96 22.97
C LYS A 644 -4.89 -12.35 23.51
N LEU A 645 -3.93 -12.92 24.27
CA LEU A 645 -4.11 -14.23 24.88
C LEU A 645 -5.25 -14.27 25.91
N LEU A 646 -5.39 -13.24 26.73
CA LEU A 646 -6.51 -13.13 27.67
C LEU A 646 -7.86 -13.04 26.94
N GLY A 647 -7.90 -12.34 25.81
CA GLY A 647 -9.09 -12.28 24.96
C GLY A 647 -9.46 -13.67 24.39
N ASP A 648 -8.49 -14.41 23.88
CA ASP A 648 -8.71 -15.78 23.37
C ASP A 648 -9.15 -16.75 24.49
N ILE A 649 -8.53 -16.64 25.69
CA ILE A 649 -8.96 -17.40 26.86
C ILE A 649 -10.41 -17.06 27.21
N ALA A 650 -10.76 -15.77 27.29
CA ALA A 650 -12.10 -15.31 27.61
C ALA A 650 -13.13 -15.92 26.64
N LEU A 651 -12.91 -15.81 25.35
CA LEU A 651 -13.79 -16.37 24.33
C LEU A 651 -13.90 -17.90 24.39
N PHE A 652 -12.84 -18.57 24.82
CA PHE A 652 -12.80 -20.01 24.92
C PHE A 652 -13.58 -20.55 26.16
N ILE A 653 -13.33 -19.98 27.35
CA ILE A 653 -13.99 -20.42 28.58
C ILE A 653 -15.34 -19.72 28.86
N LYS A 654 -15.65 -18.67 28.06
CA LYS A 654 -16.93 -17.93 28.12
C LYS A 654 -17.26 -17.39 29.51
N SER A 655 -18.48 -17.62 30.01
CA SER A 655 -18.97 -17.11 31.30
C SER A 655 -18.06 -17.45 32.48
N ASP A 656 -17.30 -18.57 32.42
CA ASP A 656 -16.38 -18.94 33.49
C ASP A 656 -15.21 -17.94 33.64
N PHE A 657 -14.99 -17.05 32.62
CA PHE A 657 -13.97 -16.01 32.70
C PHE A 657 -14.26 -14.96 33.79
N ILE A 658 -15.49 -14.83 34.25
CA ILE A 658 -15.89 -13.83 35.27
C ILE A 658 -15.06 -13.95 36.57
N GLN A 659 -14.71 -15.17 36.97
CA GLN A 659 -13.89 -15.43 38.17
C GLN A 659 -12.46 -14.87 38.07
N TYR A 660 -11.97 -14.67 36.86
CA TYR A 660 -10.63 -14.13 36.57
C TYR A 660 -10.67 -12.64 36.26
N PHE A 661 -11.77 -12.15 35.70
CA PHE A 661 -11.90 -10.77 35.22
C PHE A 661 -11.64 -9.72 36.31
N SER A 662 -12.16 -9.94 37.51
CA SER A 662 -11.94 -9.06 38.65
C SER A 662 -10.47 -8.78 38.97
N GLN A 663 -9.57 -9.72 38.65
CA GLN A 663 -8.13 -9.60 38.91
C GLN A 663 -7.41 -8.70 37.91
N PHE A 664 -8.01 -8.45 36.71
CA PHE A 664 -7.43 -7.63 35.65
C PHE A 664 -8.16 -6.30 35.43
N LYS A 665 -9.35 -6.12 35.99
CA LYS A 665 -10.24 -5.00 35.77
C LYS A 665 -9.53 -3.64 35.91
N GLU A 666 -8.82 -3.40 37.01
CA GLU A 666 -8.14 -2.14 37.27
C GLU A 666 -7.04 -1.84 36.24
N TYR A 667 -6.24 -2.86 35.86
CA TYR A 667 -5.21 -2.72 34.83
C TYR A 667 -5.81 -2.43 33.44
N LEU A 668 -6.98 -3.01 33.13
CA LEU A 668 -7.69 -2.74 31.89
C LEU A 668 -8.15 -1.28 31.83
N ILE A 669 -8.74 -0.76 32.90
CA ILE A 669 -9.16 0.64 33.02
C ILE A 669 -7.97 1.59 32.87
N GLN A 670 -6.84 1.29 33.49
CA GLN A 670 -5.62 2.10 33.37
C GLN A 670 -5.08 2.08 31.91
N GLY A 671 -5.12 0.94 31.24
CA GLY A 671 -4.72 0.79 29.85
C GLY A 671 -5.62 1.59 28.89
N LEU A 672 -6.94 1.56 29.09
CA LEU A 672 -7.90 2.32 28.31
C LEU A 672 -7.74 3.86 28.47
N LYS A 673 -7.34 4.33 29.66
CA LYS A 673 -7.08 5.74 29.93
C LYS A 673 -5.72 6.23 29.43
N CYS A 674 -4.87 5.36 28.90
CA CYS A 674 -3.49 5.67 28.50
C CYS A 674 -3.42 6.15 27.04
N TYR A 675 -3.85 7.39 26.74
CA TYR A 675 -3.80 7.96 25.37
C TYR A 675 -2.39 8.06 24.79
N LYS A 676 -1.35 8.20 25.62
CA LYS A 676 0.06 8.26 25.18
C LYS A 676 0.60 6.94 24.60
N LYS A 677 -0.07 5.82 24.86
CA LYS A 677 0.28 4.49 24.34
C LYS A 677 -0.88 3.93 23.53
N SER A 678 -1.08 4.49 22.36
CA SER A 678 -2.24 4.20 21.49
C SER A 678 -2.38 2.72 21.15
N LEU A 679 -1.27 2.00 20.94
CA LEU A 679 -1.28 0.56 20.68
C LEU A 679 -1.79 -0.25 21.89
N LEU A 680 -1.32 0.06 23.10
CA LEU A 680 -1.81 -0.58 24.32
C LEU A 680 -3.31 -0.31 24.53
N CYS A 681 -3.75 0.94 24.32
CA CYS A 681 -5.17 1.30 24.42
C CYS A 681 -6.01 0.50 23.41
N LYS A 682 -5.53 0.33 22.17
CA LYS A 682 -6.18 -0.50 21.14
C LYS A 682 -6.35 -1.94 21.60
N GLU A 683 -5.28 -2.57 22.09
CA GLU A 683 -5.34 -3.96 22.53
C GLU A 683 -6.24 -4.11 23.78
N CYS A 684 -6.30 -3.10 24.65
CA CYS A 684 -7.26 -3.06 25.76
C CYS A 684 -8.71 -2.97 25.27
N LEU A 685 -8.98 -2.18 24.21
CA LEU A 685 -10.33 -2.11 23.59
C LEU A 685 -10.71 -3.45 22.97
N LEU A 686 -9.80 -4.09 22.21
CA LEU A 686 -10.06 -5.41 21.62
C LEU A 686 -10.31 -6.47 22.71
N PHE A 687 -9.53 -6.45 23.79
CA PHE A 687 -9.73 -7.34 24.94
C PHE A 687 -11.09 -7.09 25.61
N LEU A 688 -11.48 -5.82 25.80
CA LEU A 688 -12.80 -5.48 26.34
C LEU A 688 -13.92 -6.02 25.46
N GLY A 689 -13.80 -5.90 24.13
CA GLY A 689 -14.76 -6.47 23.18
C GLY A 689 -14.90 -7.99 23.34
N ASN A 690 -13.79 -8.71 23.48
CA ASN A 690 -13.77 -10.15 23.70
C ASN A 690 -14.41 -10.53 25.05
N ILE A 691 -14.18 -9.75 26.11
CA ILE A 691 -14.79 -9.97 27.42
C ILE A 691 -16.32 -9.81 27.33
N ILE A 692 -16.82 -8.77 26.69
CA ILE A 692 -18.26 -8.54 26.53
C ILE A 692 -18.90 -9.72 25.81
N GLN A 693 -18.28 -10.19 24.73
CA GLN A 693 -18.75 -11.37 23.98
C GLN A 693 -18.70 -12.66 24.81
N ALA A 694 -17.67 -12.82 25.65
CA ALA A 694 -17.49 -14.03 26.47
C ALA A 694 -18.45 -14.09 27.66
N LEU A 695 -18.64 -12.97 28.33
CA LEU A 695 -19.46 -12.88 29.54
C LEU A 695 -20.94 -12.66 29.25
N GLU A 696 -21.28 -12.11 28.06
CA GLU A 696 -22.64 -11.81 27.68
C GLU A 696 -23.40 -11.05 28.80
N LYS A 697 -24.53 -11.58 29.28
CA LYS A 697 -25.35 -10.96 30.33
C LYS A 697 -24.61 -10.79 31.67
N HIS A 698 -23.56 -11.56 31.94
CA HIS A 698 -22.78 -11.40 33.17
C HIS A 698 -21.88 -10.16 33.15
N PHE A 699 -21.78 -9.47 32.00
CA PHE A 699 -21.08 -8.20 31.92
C PHE A 699 -21.94 -7.00 32.36
N ASN A 700 -23.25 -7.16 32.61
CA ASN A 700 -24.19 -6.10 32.98
C ASN A 700 -23.70 -5.27 34.17
N ASP A 701 -23.12 -5.89 35.19
CA ASP A 701 -22.63 -5.23 36.39
C ASP A 701 -21.45 -4.27 36.17
N TYR A 702 -20.82 -4.34 34.98
CA TYR A 702 -19.64 -3.55 34.64
C TYR A 702 -19.92 -2.43 33.65
N ILE A 703 -21.10 -2.38 33.05
CA ILE A 703 -21.45 -1.44 31.95
C ILE A 703 -21.32 0.00 32.38
N ASP A 704 -21.85 0.33 33.57
CA ASP A 704 -21.86 1.70 34.12
C ASP A 704 -20.44 2.25 34.36
N GLU A 705 -19.44 1.39 34.48
CA GLU A 705 -18.04 1.77 34.64
C GLU A 705 -17.31 1.95 33.28
N TYR A 706 -17.64 1.12 32.29
CA TYR A 706 -16.92 1.13 30.99
C TYR A 706 -17.52 2.09 29.95
N ILE A 707 -18.83 2.30 29.91
CA ILE A 707 -19.46 3.24 28.97
C ILE A 707 -18.90 4.66 29.08
N PRO A 708 -18.73 5.27 30.29
CA PRO A 708 -18.13 6.60 30.38
C PRO A 708 -16.70 6.67 29.85
N ILE A 709 -15.91 5.59 30.00
CA ILE A 709 -14.53 5.51 29.48
C ILE A 709 -14.55 5.47 27.95
N ILE A 710 -15.42 4.65 27.36
CA ILE A 710 -15.58 4.53 25.90
C ILE A 710 -16.02 5.87 25.30
N ILE A 711 -16.97 6.55 25.92
CA ILE A 711 -17.46 7.87 25.53
C ILE A 711 -16.32 8.90 25.57
N ASN A 712 -15.51 8.89 26.63
CA ASN A 712 -14.38 9.79 26.76
C ASN A 712 -13.34 9.55 25.64
N ILE A 713 -13.03 8.29 25.30
CA ILE A 713 -12.10 7.98 24.19
C ILE A 713 -12.63 8.51 22.85
N ILE A 714 -13.93 8.45 22.60
CA ILE A 714 -14.53 8.95 21.36
C ILE A 714 -14.49 10.49 21.32
N SER A 715 -14.76 11.15 22.44
CA SER A 715 -14.92 12.60 22.51
C SER A 715 -13.61 13.37 22.64
N ASP A 716 -12.59 12.78 23.25
CA ASP A 716 -11.29 13.43 23.50
C ASP A 716 -10.40 13.38 22.25
N ASN A 717 -9.89 14.55 21.85
CA ASN A 717 -9.01 14.70 20.68
C ASN A 717 -7.56 14.21 20.92
N ASN A 718 -7.19 13.89 22.14
CA ASN A 718 -5.88 13.32 22.45
C ASN A 718 -5.77 11.84 22.03
N TYR A 719 -6.89 11.16 21.79
CA TYR A 719 -6.89 9.78 21.31
C TYR A 719 -6.84 9.71 19.79
N GLU A 720 -6.07 8.77 19.28
CA GLU A 720 -5.92 8.47 17.85
C GLU A 720 -7.27 8.11 17.19
N LEU A 721 -7.48 8.56 15.97
CA LEU A 721 -8.76 8.39 15.25
C LEU A 721 -9.21 6.93 15.12
N TYR A 722 -8.27 6.00 14.91
CA TYR A 722 -8.62 4.58 14.76
C TYR A 722 -9.15 3.94 16.06
N LEU A 723 -8.80 4.49 17.24
CA LEU A 723 -9.36 4.02 18.52
C LEU A 723 -10.85 4.34 18.65
N LYS A 724 -11.28 5.46 18.07
CA LYS A 724 -12.70 5.85 18.03
C LYS A 724 -13.55 4.84 17.24
N LEU A 725 -12.99 4.26 16.16
CA LEU A 725 -13.65 3.20 15.40
C LEU A 725 -13.83 1.92 16.22
N GLU A 726 -12.81 1.53 17.00
CA GLU A 726 -12.92 0.35 17.87
C GLU A 726 -13.94 0.58 19.00
N CYS A 727 -14.04 1.79 19.52
CA CYS A 727 -15.07 2.14 20.51
C CYS A 727 -16.50 1.99 19.97
N LEU A 728 -16.77 2.37 18.70
CA LEU A 728 -18.06 2.17 18.07
C LEU A 728 -18.42 0.68 17.99
N LYS A 729 -17.46 -0.19 17.66
CA LYS A 729 -17.67 -1.65 17.67
C LYS A 729 -18.01 -2.18 19.08
N ILE A 730 -17.32 -1.67 20.11
CA ILE A 730 -17.61 -2.06 21.50
C ILE A 730 -19.03 -1.64 21.90
N ILE A 731 -19.46 -0.45 21.51
CA ILE A 731 -20.85 -0.02 21.72
C ILE A 731 -21.83 -1.03 21.09
N SER A 732 -21.56 -1.47 19.85
CA SER A 732 -22.37 -2.51 19.20
C SER A 732 -22.43 -3.80 20.02
N TYR A 733 -21.29 -4.27 20.54
CA TYR A 733 -21.24 -5.48 21.38
C TYR A 733 -22.03 -5.30 22.69
N ILE A 734 -21.92 -4.13 23.34
CA ILE A 734 -22.69 -3.84 24.57
C ILE A 734 -24.18 -3.94 24.27
N PHE A 735 -24.68 -3.35 23.19
CA PHE A 735 -26.10 -3.44 22.83
C PHE A 735 -26.52 -4.87 22.52
N ILE A 736 -25.71 -5.65 21.77
CA ILE A 736 -26.04 -7.03 21.39
C ILE A 736 -26.09 -7.95 22.62
N PHE A 737 -25.09 -7.90 23.49
CA PHE A 737 -24.93 -8.85 24.60
C PHE A 737 -25.56 -8.40 25.90
N CYS A 738 -25.75 -7.11 26.11
CA CYS A 738 -26.26 -6.49 27.34
C CYS A 738 -27.42 -5.50 27.08
N PRO A 739 -28.43 -5.89 26.33
CA PRO A 739 -29.43 -4.97 25.75
C PRO A 739 -30.19 -4.12 26.76
N LYS A 740 -30.58 -4.66 27.92
CA LYS A 740 -31.36 -3.95 28.93
C LYS A 740 -30.57 -2.81 29.58
N GLU A 741 -29.31 -3.05 29.91
CA GLU A 741 -28.45 -2.04 30.54
C GLU A 741 -27.97 -1.02 29.51
N ALA A 742 -27.65 -1.45 28.28
CA ALA A 742 -27.26 -0.58 27.18
C ALA A 742 -28.32 0.52 26.89
N LEU A 743 -29.59 0.21 27.00
CA LEU A 743 -30.67 1.18 26.79
C LEU A 743 -30.64 2.37 27.79
N LYS A 744 -30.07 2.23 28.97
CA LYS A 744 -29.90 3.36 29.90
C LYS A 744 -28.99 4.46 29.33
N SER A 745 -28.10 4.10 28.44
CA SER A 745 -27.15 5.02 27.77
C SER A 745 -27.52 5.35 26.32
N PHE A 746 -28.74 4.97 25.87
CA PHE A 746 -29.15 5.11 24.47
C PHE A 746 -29.06 6.55 23.96
N ASP A 747 -29.60 7.53 24.69
CA ASP A 747 -29.60 8.92 24.25
C ASP A 747 -28.18 9.50 24.08
N ILE A 748 -27.26 9.18 25.00
CA ILE A 748 -25.87 9.63 24.94
C ILE A 748 -25.18 8.99 23.76
N VAL A 749 -25.38 7.70 23.51
CA VAL A 749 -24.81 6.98 22.36
C VAL A 749 -25.32 7.57 21.04
N MET A 750 -26.62 7.86 20.93
CA MET A 750 -27.20 8.47 19.74
C MET A 750 -26.67 9.89 19.48
N GLN A 751 -26.40 10.68 20.54
CA GLN A 751 -25.75 11.99 20.42
C GLN A 751 -24.33 11.87 19.84
N ILE A 752 -23.54 10.90 20.30
CA ILE A 752 -22.19 10.64 19.82
C ILE A 752 -22.20 10.23 18.34
N ILE A 753 -23.12 9.33 17.98
CA ILE A 753 -23.31 8.91 16.59
C ILE A 753 -23.70 10.11 15.71
N GLY A 754 -24.63 10.95 16.20
CA GLY A 754 -25.03 12.19 15.55
C GLY A 754 -23.87 13.16 15.32
N SER A 755 -22.99 13.32 16.31
CA SER A 755 -21.76 14.14 16.18
C SER A 755 -20.79 13.55 15.13
N GLY A 756 -20.64 12.24 15.08
CA GLY A 756 -19.84 11.55 14.06
C GLY A 756 -20.39 11.75 12.64
N ILE A 757 -21.71 11.71 12.47
CA ILE A 757 -22.40 12.01 11.22
C ILE A 757 -22.16 13.47 10.80
N GLN A 758 -22.28 14.43 11.73
CA GLN A 758 -22.02 15.85 11.43
C GLN A 758 -20.58 16.09 11.01
N ALA A 759 -19.59 15.43 11.64
CA ALA A 759 -18.19 15.52 11.27
C ALA A 759 -17.92 15.05 9.83
N LEU A 760 -18.66 14.04 9.36
CA LEU A 760 -18.59 13.56 7.97
C LEU A 760 -19.17 14.58 6.99
N HIS A 761 -20.26 15.27 7.32
CA HIS A 761 -20.84 16.32 6.46
C HIS A 761 -19.91 17.51 6.24
N ILE A 762 -19.18 17.95 7.25
CA ILE A 762 -18.29 19.13 7.17
C ILE A 762 -17.08 18.86 6.28
N LYS A 763 -16.58 17.63 6.20
CA LYS A 763 -15.30 17.30 5.55
C LYS A 763 -15.41 16.79 4.12
N LEU A 764 -16.59 16.43 3.65
CA LEU A 764 -16.77 15.92 2.26
C LEU A 764 -16.67 17.00 1.18
N ASN A 765 -16.71 18.27 1.54
CA ASN A 765 -16.53 19.39 0.61
C ASN A 765 -15.05 19.74 0.34
N CYS A 766 -14.10 18.99 0.91
CA CYS A 766 -12.67 19.18 0.70
C CYS A 766 -12.11 18.03 -0.17
N GLU A 767 -11.19 18.32 -1.08
CA GLU A 767 -10.38 17.32 -1.76
C GLU A 767 -9.48 16.61 -0.72
N LEU A 768 -9.87 15.40 -0.35
CA LEU A 768 -9.20 14.62 0.70
C LEU A 768 -8.14 13.68 0.10
N ASP A 769 -6.99 13.55 0.77
CA ASP A 769 -6.01 12.52 0.44
C ASP A 769 -6.58 11.09 0.61
N GLN A 770 -5.93 10.12 -0.03
CA GLN A 770 -6.39 8.72 -0.05
C GLN A 770 -6.49 8.09 1.36
N GLU A 771 -5.61 8.48 2.28
CA GLU A 771 -5.61 7.94 3.65
C GLU A 771 -6.80 8.46 4.44
N THR A 772 -7.08 9.74 4.32
CA THR A 772 -8.25 10.41 4.92
C THR A 772 -9.56 9.87 4.32
N GLN A 773 -9.64 9.66 3.00
CA GLN A 773 -10.80 9.01 2.37
C GLN A 773 -11.05 7.60 2.92
N ASN A 774 -9.99 6.80 3.07
CA ASN A 774 -10.08 5.44 3.63
C ASN A 774 -10.57 5.47 5.09
N TYR A 775 -10.10 6.45 5.88
CA TYR A 775 -10.59 6.63 7.25
C TYR A 775 -12.08 6.97 7.29
N PHE A 776 -12.54 7.92 6.45
CA PHE A 776 -13.96 8.27 6.42
C PHE A 776 -14.85 7.13 5.93
N ASN A 777 -14.42 6.35 4.96
CA ASN A 777 -15.15 5.15 4.56
C ASN A 777 -15.27 4.14 5.71
N LYS A 778 -14.19 3.92 6.48
CA LYS A 778 -14.24 3.06 7.68
C LYS A 778 -15.15 3.64 8.77
N LEU A 779 -15.14 4.95 8.96
CA LEU A 779 -16.02 5.60 9.95
C LEU A 779 -17.49 5.49 9.54
N ARG A 780 -17.83 5.72 8.26
CA ARG A 780 -19.18 5.51 7.72
C ARG A 780 -19.67 4.08 7.96
N ASP A 781 -18.82 3.10 7.65
CA ASP A 781 -19.11 1.67 7.82
C ASP A 781 -19.38 1.34 9.30
N CYS A 782 -18.47 1.73 10.20
CA CYS A 782 -18.62 1.51 11.63
C CYS A 782 -19.89 2.19 12.23
N LEU A 783 -20.20 3.41 11.81
CA LEU A 783 -21.40 4.11 12.26
C LEU A 783 -22.68 3.40 11.81
N LEU A 784 -22.77 3.03 10.53
CA LEU A 784 -23.92 2.33 9.96
C LEU A 784 -24.11 0.94 10.57
N ASP A 785 -23.02 0.19 10.77
CA ASP A 785 -23.09 -1.11 11.43
C ASP A 785 -23.52 -1.00 12.88
N THR A 786 -22.97 -0.01 13.64
CA THR A 786 -23.38 0.25 15.01
C THR A 786 -24.86 0.59 15.08
N LEU A 787 -25.36 1.48 14.22
CA LEU A 787 -26.78 1.83 14.13
C LEU A 787 -27.65 0.63 13.77
N SER A 788 -27.20 -0.19 12.83
CA SER A 788 -27.92 -1.42 12.46
C SER A 788 -28.03 -2.40 13.63
N CYS A 789 -26.95 -2.56 14.42
CA CYS A 789 -26.97 -3.40 15.62
C CYS A 789 -27.90 -2.84 16.70
N ILE A 790 -27.80 -1.53 17.00
CA ILE A 790 -28.68 -0.87 18.00
C ILE A 790 -30.13 -1.02 17.57
N PHE A 791 -30.45 -0.77 16.29
CA PHE A 791 -31.82 -0.88 15.79
C PHE A 791 -32.40 -2.30 15.93
N CYS A 792 -31.61 -3.32 15.54
CA CYS A 792 -32.03 -4.72 15.67
C CYS A 792 -32.35 -5.08 17.13
N VAL A 793 -31.52 -4.63 18.09
CA VAL A 793 -31.72 -4.88 19.52
C VAL A 793 -32.98 -4.17 20.03
N ILE A 794 -33.20 -2.93 19.65
CA ILE A 794 -34.41 -2.16 20.03
C ILE A 794 -35.65 -2.82 19.45
N GLN A 795 -35.60 -3.34 18.25
CA GLN A 795 -36.66 -4.11 17.61
C GLN A 795 -36.99 -5.39 18.39
N GLU A 796 -35.98 -6.15 18.81
CA GLU A 796 -36.15 -7.39 19.58
C GLU A 796 -36.80 -7.12 20.97
N ILE A 797 -36.51 -5.98 21.58
CA ILE A 797 -37.05 -5.59 22.86
C ILE A 797 -38.46 -4.98 22.73
N GLY A 798 -38.91 -4.66 21.51
CA GLY A 798 -40.24 -4.07 21.25
C GLY A 798 -40.31 -2.55 21.50
N LYS A 799 -39.20 -1.84 21.52
CA LYS A 799 -39.07 -0.40 21.80
C LYS A 799 -38.81 0.46 20.55
N THR A 800 -39.29 0.05 19.43
CA THR A 800 -39.03 0.71 18.12
C THR A 800 -39.46 2.17 18.05
N ASN A 801 -40.46 2.57 18.85
CA ASN A 801 -40.90 3.97 18.94
C ASN A 801 -39.83 4.91 19.50
N GLU A 802 -38.91 4.43 20.35
CA GLU A 802 -37.76 5.22 20.86
C GLU A 802 -36.76 5.57 19.76
N PHE A 803 -36.66 4.73 18.72
CA PHE A 803 -35.74 4.95 17.58
C PHE A 803 -36.37 5.80 16.45
N LEU A 804 -37.69 5.93 16.40
CA LEU A 804 -38.41 6.60 15.30
C LEU A 804 -37.90 8.05 15.03
N PRO A 805 -37.59 8.90 16.03
CA PRO A 805 -37.08 10.26 15.80
C PRO A 805 -35.77 10.30 15.00
N PHE A 806 -34.95 9.24 15.04
CA PHE A 806 -33.65 9.17 14.39
C PHE A 806 -33.73 8.65 12.93
N VAL A 807 -34.84 8.02 12.53
CA VAL A 807 -34.98 7.38 11.21
C VAL A 807 -34.79 8.38 10.07
N LYS A 808 -35.48 9.53 10.13
CA LYS A 808 -35.42 10.55 9.07
C LYS A 808 -34.02 11.17 8.96
N PRO A 809 -33.33 11.61 10.02
CA PRO A 809 -31.94 12.03 9.97
C PRO A 809 -30.98 10.99 9.38
N LEU A 810 -31.19 9.71 9.71
CA LEU A 810 -30.35 8.63 9.22
C LEU A 810 -30.55 8.33 7.73
N VAL A 811 -31.80 8.38 7.25
CA VAL A 811 -32.09 8.27 5.82
C VAL A 811 -31.47 9.43 5.04
N ASN A 812 -31.51 10.65 5.59
CA ASN A 812 -30.85 11.81 4.98
C ASN A 812 -29.32 11.61 4.94
N PHE A 813 -28.73 11.04 5.98
CA PHE A 813 -27.30 10.70 5.98
C PHE A 813 -26.95 9.63 4.93
N ILE A 814 -27.79 8.60 4.77
CA ILE A 814 -27.60 7.59 3.72
C ILE A 814 -27.72 8.24 2.33
N ASN A 815 -28.70 9.12 2.10
CA ASN A 815 -28.83 9.84 0.84
C ASN A 815 -27.57 10.67 0.54
N PHE A 816 -27.05 11.38 1.54
CA PHE A 816 -25.80 12.14 1.44
C PHE A 816 -24.58 11.26 1.09
N ILE A 817 -24.46 10.08 1.73
CA ILE A 817 -23.40 9.12 1.39
C ILE A 817 -23.51 8.70 -0.09
N CYS A 818 -24.75 8.55 -0.59
CA CYS A 818 -24.97 8.07 -1.95
C CYS A 818 -24.65 9.11 -3.03
N ASP A 819 -24.59 10.39 -2.72
CA ASP A 819 -24.12 11.41 -3.66
C ASP A 819 -22.66 11.16 -4.09
N ASP A 820 -21.87 10.52 -3.23
CA ASP A 820 -20.47 10.13 -3.47
C ASP A 820 -20.31 8.66 -3.94
N ILE A 821 -21.31 8.08 -4.57
CA ILE A 821 -21.41 6.63 -4.86
C ILE A 821 -20.21 6.02 -5.60
N GLN A 822 -19.43 6.83 -6.32
CA GLN A 822 -18.25 6.36 -7.05
C GLN A 822 -17.04 6.10 -6.16
N VAL A 823 -16.96 6.75 -5.01
CA VAL A 823 -15.83 6.72 -4.07
C VAL A 823 -16.10 5.85 -2.85
N ILE A 824 -17.36 5.41 -2.66
CA ILE A 824 -17.79 4.63 -1.50
C ILE A 824 -17.33 3.16 -1.60
N SER A 825 -16.87 2.61 -0.48
CA SER A 825 -16.55 1.18 -0.41
C SER A 825 -17.80 0.30 -0.48
N THR A 826 -17.65 -0.91 -1.02
CA THR A 826 -18.73 -1.92 -1.12
C THR A 826 -19.31 -2.29 0.25
N HIS A 827 -18.49 -2.23 1.31
CA HIS A 827 -18.93 -2.48 2.70
C HIS A 827 -19.92 -1.42 3.17
N VAL A 828 -19.61 -0.13 2.95
CA VAL A 828 -20.54 0.98 3.30
C VAL A 828 -21.87 0.83 2.57
N ILE A 829 -21.85 0.47 1.27
CA ILE A 829 -23.06 0.24 0.49
C ILE A 829 -23.90 -0.88 1.12
N LYS A 830 -23.27 -2.00 1.51
CA LYS A 830 -23.93 -3.12 2.18
C LYS A 830 -24.57 -2.69 3.49
N SER A 831 -23.87 -1.91 4.32
CA SER A 831 -24.36 -1.44 5.61
C SER A 831 -25.52 -0.44 5.44
N CYS A 832 -25.49 0.44 4.42
CA CYS A 832 -26.61 1.29 4.06
C CYS A 832 -27.88 0.47 3.71
N VAL A 833 -27.74 -0.49 2.81
CA VAL A 833 -28.86 -1.35 2.36
C VAL A 833 -29.41 -2.15 3.53
N LYS A 834 -28.55 -2.73 4.39
CA LYS A 834 -28.95 -3.47 5.59
C LYS A 834 -29.80 -2.62 6.54
N LEU A 835 -29.37 -1.40 6.82
CA LEU A 835 -30.08 -0.50 7.72
C LEU A 835 -31.45 -0.10 7.15
N ILE A 836 -31.52 0.26 5.87
CA ILE A 836 -32.79 0.61 5.19
C ILE A 836 -33.76 -0.57 5.25
N ILE A 837 -33.31 -1.81 4.97
CA ILE A 837 -34.20 -2.97 4.99
C ILE A 837 -34.72 -3.25 6.40
N ASN A 838 -33.88 -3.06 7.43
CA ASN A 838 -34.32 -3.19 8.81
C ASN A 838 -35.42 -2.15 9.13
N PHE A 839 -35.32 -0.92 8.64
CA PHE A 839 -36.36 0.08 8.77
C PHE A 839 -37.67 -0.33 8.01
N CYS A 840 -37.54 -0.83 6.76
CA CYS A 840 -38.68 -1.33 5.98
C CYS A 840 -39.43 -2.48 6.69
N LYS A 841 -38.67 -3.39 7.31
CA LYS A 841 -39.26 -4.51 8.08
C LYS A 841 -40.05 -4.06 9.29
N CYS A 842 -39.56 -3.03 9.97
CA CYS A 842 -40.11 -2.60 11.23
C CYS A 842 -41.30 -1.65 11.06
N TYR A 843 -41.18 -0.67 10.20
CA TYR A 843 -42.14 0.43 10.07
C TYR A 843 -43.05 0.28 8.82
N GLY A 844 -42.81 -0.69 7.95
CA GLY A 844 -43.70 -0.98 6.81
C GLY A 844 -44.04 0.22 5.94
N LYS A 845 -45.35 0.53 5.83
CA LYS A 845 -45.86 1.63 4.96
C LYS A 845 -45.47 3.02 5.43
N ASP A 846 -45.27 3.22 6.73
CA ASP A 846 -45.01 4.55 7.31
C ASP A 846 -43.69 5.16 6.86
N ILE A 847 -42.76 4.33 6.37
CA ILE A 847 -41.44 4.78 5.96
C ILE A 847 -41.35 5.10 4.46
N ARG A 848 -42.37 4.80 3.64
CA ARG A 848 -42.38 5.01 2.19
C ARG A 848 -42.06 6.44 1.75
N ASN A 849 -42.58 7.40 2.49
CA ASN A 849 -42.40 8.82 2.20
C ASN A 849 -41.01 9.36 2.61
N ILE A 850 -40.25 8.56 3.37
CA ILE A 850 -38.94 8.95 3.91
C ILE A 850 -37.81 8.34 3.07
N ILE A 851 -37.97 7.11 2.56
CA ILE A 851 -36.95 6.38 1.82
C ILE A 851 -37.06 6.64 0.31
N ASN A 852 -35.93 7.02 -0.29
CA ASN A 852 -35.81 7.07 -1.74
C ASN A 852 -35.49 5.66 -2.30
N PHE A 853 -36.52 4.92 -2.72
CA PHE A 853 -36.38 3.56 -3.24
C PHE A 853 -35.59 3.47 -4.56
N ASN A 854 -35.56 4.52 -5.38
CA ASN A 854 -34.72 4.53 -6.57
C ASN A 854 -33.25 4.49 -6.20
N LEU A 855 -32.87 5.21 -5.15
CA LEU A 855 -31.51 5.17 -4.62
C LEU A 855 -31.14 3.78 -4.10
N VAL A 856 -32.06 3.12 -3.41
CA VAL A 856 -31.83 1.74 -2.90
C VAL A 856 -31.62 0.76 -4.05
N LYS A 857 -32.33 0.90 -5.15
CA LYS A 857 -32.11 0.10 -6.38
C LYS A 857 -30.73 0.38 -6.97
N ILE A 858 -30.28 1.64 -7.01
CA ILE A 858 -28.93 1.99 -7.47
C ILE A 858 -27.86 1.34 -6.59
N LEU A 859 -28.03 1.37 -5.26
CA LEU A 859 -27.11 0.71 -4.33
C LEU A 859 -27.03 -0.81 -4.54
N LEU A 860 -28.19 -1.46 -4.74
CA LEU A 860 -28.24 -2.90 -5.01
C LEU A 860 -27.59 -3.26 -6.35
N ASN A 861 -27.85 -2.50 -7.41
CA ASN A 861 -27.20 -2.73 -8.69
C ASN A 861 -25.67 -2.63 -8.58
N LYS A 862 -25.17 -1.65 -7.80
CA LYS A 862 -23.73 -1.51 -7.59
C LYS A 862 -23.12 -2.67 -6.79
N LEU A 863 -23.84 -3.28 -5.86
CA LEU A 863 -23.42 -4.51 -5.17
C LEU A 863 -23.39 -5.69 -6.15
N GLU A 864 -24.35 -5.80 -7.06
CA GLU A 864 -24.45 -6.86 -8.09
C GLU A 864 -23.37 -6.73 -9.17
N GLU A 865 -22.95 -5.51 -9.49
CA GLU A 865 -21.85 -5.26 -10.42
C GLU A 865 -20.48 -5.68 -9.84
N ASN A 866 -20.36 -5.82 -8.53
CA ASN A 866 -19.10 -6.19 -7.88
C ASN A 866 -18.96 -7.72 -7.73
N ARG A 867 -18.27 -8.37 -8.69
CA ARG A 867 -18.07 -9.82 -8.73
C ARG A 867 -17.28 -10.38 -7.56
N GLU A 868 -16.33 -9.64 -6.99
CA GLU A 868 -15.61 -10.09 -5.79
C GLU A 868 -16.57 -10.19 -4.60
N PHE A 869 -17.52 -9.28 -4.53
CA PHE A 869 -18.53 -9.28 -3.50
C PHE A 869 -19.51 -10.46 -3.67
N ILE A 870 -19.96 -10.73 -4.89
CA ILE A 870 -20.92 -11.82 -5.21
C ILE A 870 -20.27 -13.21 -5.08
N LYS A 871 -18.97 -13.38 -5.32
CA LYS A 871 -18.28 -14.68 -5.13
C LYS A 871 -18.43 -15.26 -3.73
N ILE A 872 -18.78 -14.43 -2.76
CA ILE A 872 -19.09 -14.88 -1.40
C ILE A 872 -20.58 -15.25 -1.35
N GLN A 873 -20.90 -16.52 -1.23
CA GLN A 873 -22.27 -17.05 -1.22
C GLN A 873 -23.21 -16.34 -0.22
N GLU A 874 -22.67 -15.84 0.89
CA GLU A 874 -23.45 -15.06 1.87
C GLU A 874 -23.89 -13.70 1.32
N ASN A 875 -23.09 -13.06 0.46
CA ASN A 875 -23.42 -11.77 -0.12
C ASN A 875 -24.47 -11.90 -1.24
N GLU A 876 -24.44 -12.96 -2.01
CA GLU A 876 -25.49 -13.29 -2.99
C GLU A 876 -26.85 -13.47 -2.28
N LYS A 877 -26.88 -14.30 -1.23
CA LYS A 877 -28.07 -14.47 -0.38
C LYS A 877 -28.55 -13.17 0.24
N PHE A 878 -27.63 -12.27 0.60
CA PHE A 878 -27.96 -10.95 1.13
C PHE A 878 -28.67 -10.07 0.09
N ILE A 879 -28.21 -10.06 -1.16
CA ILE A 879 -28.81 -9.27 -2.23
C ILE A 879 -30.24 -9.79 -2.54
N ASP A 880 -30.43 -11.10 -2.65
CA ASP A 880 -31.73 -11.71 -2.89
C ASP A 880 -32.71 -11.40 -1.77
N TRP A 881 -32.23 -11.51 -0.54
CA TRP A 881 -33.00 -11.15 0.66
C TRP A 881 -33.40 -9.66 0.63
N ALA A 882 -32.48 -8.78 0.26
CA ALA A 882 -32.72 -7.36 0.17
C ALA A 882 -33.79 -7.01 -0.88
N LYS A 883 -33.68 -7.56 -2.07
CA LYS A 883 -34.65 -7.38 -3.17
C LYS A 883 -36.05 -7.83 -2.75
N LYS A 884 -36.13 -8.99 -2.12
CA LYS A 884 -37.41 -9.53 -1.65
C LYS A 884 -38.16 -8.57 -0.71
N TYR A 885 -37.45 -7.98 0.26
CA TYR A 885 -38.07 -7.07 1.23
C TYR A 885 -38.41 -5.70 0.64
N ILE A 886 -37.58 -5.15 -0.23
CA ILE A 886 -37.86 -3.90 -0.92
C ILE A 886 -39.09 -4.04 -1.80
N ASN A 887 -39.17 -5.12 -2.60
CA ASN A 887 -40.33 -5.37 -3.45
C ASN A 887 -41.61 -5.58 -2.65
N LYS A 888 -41.55 -6.26 -1.50
CA LYS A 888 -42.66 -6.40 -0.58
C LYS A 888 -43.13 -5.05 -0.04
N THR A 889 -42.21 -4.21 0.46
CA THR A 889 -42.54 -2.88 0.99
C THR A 889 -43.12 -1.93 -0.09
N LEU A 890 -42.76 -2.14 -1.36
CA LEU A 890 -43.28 -1.37 -2.51
C LEU A 890 -44.65 -1.88 -2.95
N ALA A 891 -44.94 -3.20 -2.81
CA ALA A 891 -46.21 -3.80 -3.22
C ALA A 891 -47.33 -3.61 -2.18
N ASP A 892 -46.98 -3.73 -0.86
CA ASP A 892 -47.90 -3.46 0.24
C ASP A 892 -48.17 -1.95 0.38
#